data_0c198d754c2ba0b97718724d834471ce
#
_entry.id   0c198d754c2ba0b97718724d834471ce
#
_cell.length_a   1.000
_cell.length_b   1.000
_cell.length_c   1.000
_cell.angle_alpha   90.00
_cell.angle_beta   90.00
_cell.angle_gamma   90.00
#
_symmetry.space_group_name_H-M   'P 1'
#
loop_
_entity.id
_entity.type
_entity.pdbx_description
1 polymer ?
#
loop_
_entity_poly.entity_id
_entity_poly.type
_entity_poly.pdbx_seq_one_letter_code
_entity_poly.pdbx_strand_id
1 'polypeptide(L)'
;MAIIALGVGFFSGLKMTKPDMVNTVSDFLSTSDFYDLHLMSTLGFTDDDVEVFAGENDVKAAEGVYSFDLLYSGFDENEKVLKTMSLPEDVNKLQLVDGRMPESNDECVMDAKISDVSIGDTIKVSKENSDTYYDAMKEKELKVVGTVNTPLYINFERGTTSIGSGKLLGFVYVMADNIESDYYTDVYVRFNEDYDLYSDEYKDYMDEKNDAWDEICKDQVTKRYRELMVAAGMPAEAVGDVTIDDVNDVDYYVLDRNTNVGYVCFESDSSIVDGVSRVFPVFFILVAVLVCMTTMNRMVEEQRSMIGMFKALGYGEATIMGKYMIYSGTAAVIGCVGGYLIGTYVFPEVIWYAYHLMYINIPLIRVVDWKLICIVLAASLLCTIGTTWLSCRYELAETAAGLMRPKAPKPGKRVLLERIPFIWKRMKFLKKVSVRNIFRYKKRFFMMIIGISGCTALLLTGFGLKDSITGFADTQFGEIQVADGTITFNTVLGEDASDGDINSADVQDSEAAGENDNAGNVTLDELLGDYVEEYDIVSEMSWDLVEDSGIKSVNMIIMEDPVHISRYVKFKDHKGNEIDYPGKGEAVINNSLAEQYGIKTGDEITVRNSDMREIRVKVSGIFNNHVYNYVFISPDTYEEQMESAPEYKTVYFNLKDGIDAHQAAADLMEDSSILSVTVNKDMKERISNMMKSMNYIVIVVILSAGALAFIVLYNLTNINITERIREIATIKVLGFFKNETSAYVFRENRVLTAFGIVFGLILGVFLHSFVMSQIKVDMVSFDVYVAPLSYVYSIVLTFVFNFLVNLIMSVKLENINMAESLKSVE
;
A
#
# COMPACT_ATOMS: atom_id res chain seq x y z
N MET A 1 8.64 8.78 -31.69
CA MET A 1 9.16 9.57 -30.56
C MET A 1 8.18 9.64 -29.39
N ALA A 2 7.01 10.29 -29.50
CA ALA A 2 6.08 10.50 -28.37
C ALA A 2 5.66 9.21 -27.63
N ILE A 3 5.37 8.13 -28.33
CA ILE A 3 5.00 6.83 -27.74
C ILE A 3 6.16 6.21 -26.95
N ILE A 4 7.38 6.32 -27.51
CA ILE A 4 8.58 5.83 -26.83
C ILE A 4 8.86 6.69 -25.59
N ALA A 5 8.75 8.01 -25.74
CA ALA A 5 8.93 8.94 -24.62
C ALA A 5 7.92 8.67 -23.50
N LEU A 6 6.65 8.44 -23.84
CA LEU A 6 5.61 8.15 -22.86
C LEU A 6 5.82 6.77 -22.19
N GLY A 7 6.15 5.74 -22.98
CA GLY A 7 6.42 4.40 -22.45
C GLY A 7 7.65 4.37 -21.56
N VAL A 8 8.74 5.01 -22.00
CA VAL A 8 9.99 5.13 -21.22
C VAL A 8 9.76 6.01 -19.99
N GLY A 9 9.08 7.16 -20.15
CA GLY A 9 8.82 8.07 -19.05
C GLY A 9 7.98 7.43 -17.96
N PHE A 10 6.93 6.72 -18.34
CA PHE A 10 6.10 5.99 -17.38
C PHE A 10 6.88 4.89 -16.67
N PHE A 11 7.67 4.11 -17.42
CA PHE A 11 8.51 3.05 -16.85
C PHE A 11 9.55 3.60 -15.88
N SER A 12 10.39 4.51 -16.36
CA SER A 12 11.48 5.05 -15.54
C SER A 12 10.96 5.88 -14.37
N GLY A 13 9.88 6.63 -14.59
CA GLY A 13 9.28 7.45 -13.55
C GLY A 13 8.72 6.61 -12.39
N LEU A 14 7.87 5.62 -12.69
CA LEU A 14 7.36 4.74 -11.64
C LEU A 14 8.47 3.92 -10.97
N LYS A 15 9.44 3.43 -11.74
CA LYS A 15 10.53 2.62 -11.17
C LYS A 15 11.46 3.43 -10.27
N MET A 16 11.64 4.73 -10.56
CA MET A 16 12.45 5.61 -9.71
C MET A 16 11.68 6.16 -8.50
N THR A 17 10.36 6.03 -8.47
CA THR A 17 9.57 6.59 -7.36
C THR A 17 9.93 5.95 -6.01
N LYS A 18 9.96 4.61 -5.92
CA LYS A 18 10.37 3.94 -4.65
C LYS A 18 11.78 4.33 -4.21
N PRO A 19 12.83 4.23 -5.06
CA PRO A 19 14.17 4.69 -4.68
C PRO A 19 14.23 6.14 -4.21
N ASP A 20 13.55 7.07 -4.89
CA ASP A 20 13.52 8.47 -4.50
C ASP A 20 12.81 8.66 -3.14
N MET A 21 11.67 8.00 -2.92
CA MET A 21 10.93 8.03 -1.67
C MET A 21 11.75 7.46 -0.51
N VAL A 22 12.27 6.24 -0.67
CA VAL A 22 13.06 5.56 0.37
C VAL A 22 14.33 6.35 0.70
N ASN A 23 15.05 6.87 -0.30
CA ASN A 23 16.23 7.68 -0.08
C ASN A 23 15.91 9.01 0.65
N THR A 24 14.75 9.60 0.37
CA THR A 24 14.30 10.83 1.04
C THR A 24 14.05 10.59 2.53
N VAL A 25 13.32 9.51 2.86
CA VAL A 25 13.06 9.17 4.27
C VAL A 25 14.30 8.65 4.95
N SER A 26 15.16 7.88 4.25
CA SER A 26 16.45 7.42 4.77
C SER A 26 17.37 8.58 5.16
N ASP A 27 17.46 9.62 4.33
CA ASP A 27 18.25 10.84 4.64
C ASP A 27 17.69 11.58 5.86
N PHE A 28 16.37 11.68 5.98
CA PHE A 28 15.73 12.27 7.16
C PHE A 28 16.01 11.45 8.42
N LEU A 29 15.78 10.12 8.39
CA LEU A 29 15.99 9.25 9.56
C LEU A 29 17.47 9.19 9.98
N SER A 30 18.40 9.14 9.02
CA SER A 30 19.83 9.12 9.30
C SER A 30 20.32 10.46 9.87
N THR A 31 19.84 11.59 9.33
CA THR A 31 20.18 12.94 9.83
C THR A 31 19.61 13.18 11.23
N SER A 32 18.48 12.58 11.55
CA SER A 32 17.84 12.64 12.86
C SER A 32 18.37 11.62 13.86
N ASP A 33 19.38 10.82 13.52
CA ASP A 33 19.89 9.71 14.35
C ASP A 33 18.76 8.82 14.87
N PHE A 34 17.88 8.34 13.97
CA PHE A 34 16.72 7.53 14.33
C PHE A 34 17.13 6.23 15.03
N TYR A 35 16.49 5.90 16.13
CA TYR A 35 16.82 4.74 16.97
C TYR A 35 16.82 3.41 16.18
N ASP A 36 17.56 2.44 16.68
CA ASP A 36 17.50 1.03 16.25
C ASP A 36 16.69 0.19 17.23
N LEU A 37 16.86 0.43 18.54
CA LEU A 37 16.09 -0.19 19.61
C LEU A 37 15.40 0.85 20.48
N HIS A 38 14.21 0.49 20.93
CA HIS A 38 13.41 1.22 21.92
C HIS A 38 13.16 0.31 23.11
N LEU A 39 13.73 0.65 24.26
CA LEU A 39 13.62 -0.11 25.49
C LEU A 39 12.59 0.56 26.41
N MET A 40 11.71 -0.23 26.98
CA MET A 40 10.69 0.20 27.93
C MET A 40 10.65 -0.75 29.12
N SER A 41 10.33 -0.24 30.28
CA SER A 41 10.08 -1.06 31.48
C SER A 41 9.06 -0.37 32.38
N THR A 42 8.22 -1.16 33.04
CA THR A 42 7.28 -0.68 34.08
C THR A 42 7.99 -0.05 35.30
N LEU A 43 9.26 -0.39 35.52
CA LEU A 43 10.10 0.18 36.58
C LEU A 43 10.86 1.45 36.17
N GLY A 44 10.82 1.78 34.85
CA GLY A 44 11.67 2.82 34.27
C GLY A 44 13.15 2.49 34.34
N PHE A 45 13.97 3.39 33.78
CA PHE A 45 15.44 3.27 33.72
C PHE A 45 16.10 4.48 34.37
N THR A 46 17.27 4.27 34.94
CA THR A 46 18.08 5.32 35.57
C THR A 46 19.21 5.77 34.65
N ASP A 47 19.89 6.87 35.03
CA ASP A 47 21.13 7.31 34.36
C ASP A 47 22.19 6.21 34.31
N ASP A 48 22.34 5.44 35.40
CA ASP A 48 23.27 4.31 35.46
C ASP A 48 22.93 3.20 34.45
N ASP A 49 21.65 2.93 34.21
CA ASP A 49 21.19 1.95 33.21
C ASP A 49 21.48 2.45 31.82
N VAL A 50 21.21 3.73 31.53
CA VAL A 50 21.53 4.39 30.25
C VAL A 50 23.04 4.37 29.97
N GLU A 51 23.88 4.61 30.99
CA GLU A 51 25.33 4.51 30.85
C GLU A 51 25.79 3.07 30.50
N VAL A 52 25.15 2.05 31.07
CA VAL A 52 25.43 0.64 30.73
C VAL A 52 25.06 0.38 29.28
N PHE A 53 23.87 0.76 28.81
CA PHE A 53 23.45 0.60 27.43
C PHE A 53 24.36 1.35 26.46
N ALA A 54 24.75 2.59 26.78
CA ALA A 54 25.70 3.36 25.97
C ALA A 54 27.10 2.75 25.91
N GLY A 55 27.48 1.98 26.94
CA GLY A 55 28.79 1.30 27.03
C GLY A 55 28.86 0.00 26.25
N GLU A 56 27.76 -0.53 25.73
CA GLU A 56 27.74 -1.77 24.96
C GLU A 56 28.45 -1.64 23.63
N ASN A 57 28.97 -2.78 23.15
CA ASN A 57 29.66 -2.83 21.87
C ASN A 57 28.71 -2.44 20.74
N ASP A 58 29.23 -1.71 19.76
CA ASP A 58 28.54 -1.24 18.55
C ASP A 58 27.46 -0.17 18.78
N VAL A 59 27.26 0.32 20.01
CA VAL A 59 26.36 1.42 20.30
C VAL A 59 27.01 2.76 19.94
N LYS A 60 26.30 3.58 19.19
CA LYS A 60 26.67 4.95 18.86
C LYS A 60 26.22 5.92 19.97
N ALA A 61 25.00 5.75 20.42
CA ALA A 61 24.39 6.51 21.48
C ALA A 61 23.24 5.72 22.11
N ALA A 62 23.04 5.90 23.43
CA ALA A 62 21.82 5.52 24.13
C ALA A 62 21.34 6.73 24.90
N GLU A 63 20.03 6.99 24.86
CA GLU A 63 19.46 8.21 25.47
C GLU A 63 18.15 7.86 26.19
N GLY A 64 18.07 8.25 27.45
CA GLY A 64 16.86 8.16 28.26
C GLY A 64 15.93 9.34 27.99
N VAL A 65 14.65 9.07 27.82
CA VAL A 65 13.62 10.07 27.50
C VAL A 65 12.44 9.91 28.45
N TYR A 66 11.84 11.01 28.80
CA TYR A 66 10.54 11.04 29.47
C TYR A 66 9.45 11.14 28.40
N SER A 67 8.46 10.26 28.47
CA SER A 67 7.37 10.19 27.51
C SER A 67 6.07 9.78 28.20
N PHE A 68 5.06 10.66 28.22
CA PHE A 68 3.76 10.40 28.82
C PHE A 68 2.66 11.23 28.17
N ASP A 69 1.43 10.79 28.28
CA ASP A 69 0.28 11.47 27.70
C ASP A 69 -0.32 12.46 28.70
N LEU A 70 -0.55 13.70 28.27
CA LEU A 70 -1.15 14.75 29.09
C LEU A 70 -2.31 15.44 28.37
N LEU A 71 -3.33 15.79 29.14
CA LEU A 71 -4.38 16.71 28.74
C LEU A 71 -3.86 18.15 28.82
N TYR A 72 -4.08 18.88 27.73
CA TYR A 72 -3.76 20.29 27.63
C TYR A 72 -5.00 21.12 27.29
N SER A 73 -5.12 22.29 27.91
CA SER A 73 -6.03 23.37 27.54
C SER A 73 -5.29 24.44 26.75
N GLY A 74 -6.05 25.28 26.02
CA GLY A 74 -5.48 26.33 25.16
C GLY A 74 -5.78 26.08 23.68
N PHE A 75 -6.58 25.04 23.38
CA PHE A 75 -7.17 24.74 22.07
C PHE A 75 -8.61 25.29 21.99
N ASP A 76 -9.12 25.44 20.76
CA ASP A 76 -10.32 26.25 20.46
C ASP A 76 -11.61 25.93 21.24
N GLU A 77 -11.92 24.68 21.59
CA GLU A 77 -13.19 24.37 22.29
C GLU A 77 -13.09 23.26 23.37
N ASN A 78 -12.06 22.43 23.35
CA ASN A 78 -11.92 21.30 24.28
C ASN A 78 -10.46 21.05 24.66
N GLU A 79 -10.24 20.42 25.80
CA GLU A 79 -8.94 19.88 26.16
C GLU A 79 -8.52 18.80 25.17
N LYS A 80 -7.22 18.74 24.88
CA LYS A 80 -6.62 17.81 23.92
C LYS A 80 -5.50 17.03 24.57
N VAL A 81 -5.40 15.76 24.23
CA VAL A 81 -4.29 14.93 24.68
C VAL A 81 -3.12 15.06 23.73
N LEU A 82 -1.96 15.39 24.27
CA LEU A 82 -0.69 15.43 23.58
C LEU A 82 0.30 14.49 24.26
N LYS A 83 1.11 13.79 23.44
CA LYS A 83 2.25 13.07 23.96
C LYS A 83 3.35 14.05 24.33
N THR A 84 3.63 14.14 25.61
CA THR A 84 4.66 15.03 26.16
C THR A 84 5.97 14.26 26.24
N MET A 85 7.01 14.80 25.62
CA MET A 85 8.33 14.17 25.58
C MET A 85 9.42 15.18 25.93
N SER A 86 10.49 14.70 26.58
CA SER A 86 11.69 15.50 26.77
C SER A 86 12.43 15.71 25.45
N LEU A 87 13.09 16.87 25.29
CA LEU A 87 13.90 17.18 24.11
C LEU A 87 15.05 16.19 23.98
N PRO A 88 15.17 15.50 22.83
CA PRO A 88 16.27 14.59 22.57
C PRO A 88 17.54 15.35 22.18
N GLU A 89 18.72 14.83 22.60
CA GLU A 89 20.02 15.42 22.32
C GLU A 89 20.81 14.61 21.28
N ASP A 90 20.88 13.30 21.45
CA ASP A 90 21.76 12.42 20.67
C ASP A 90 21.00 11.47 19.73
N VAL A 91 19.84 10.95 20.15
CA VAL A 91 19.03 10.01 19.40
C VAL A 91 17.68 10.65 19.07
N ASN A 92 17.08 10.34 17.94
CA ASN A 92 15.79 10.87 17.50
C ASN A 92 15.72 12.42 17.39
N LYS A 93 16.78 13.05 16.92
CA LYS A 93 16.90 14.51 16.80
C LYS A 93 15.75 15.13 16.00
N LEU A 94 15.25 16.25 16.52
CA LEU A 94 14.15 16.97 15.94
C LEU A 94 14.57 17.82 14.75
N GLN A 95 13.71 17.87 13.72
CA GLN A 95 13.86 18.81 12.62
C GLN A 95 12.94 20.01 12.83
N LEU A 96 13.53 21.20 13.06
CA LEU A 96 12.77 22.44 13.16
C LEU A 96 12.11 22.78 11.81
N VAL A 97 10.78 22.97 11.83
CA VAL A 97 9.99 23.37 10.66
C VAL A 97 9.78 24.89 10.62
N ASP A 98 9.38 25.47 11.77
CA ASP A 98 9.20 26.92 11.91
C ASP A 98 9.50 27.36 13.35
N GLY A 99 9.87 28.62 13.54
CA GLY A 99 10.21 29.18 14.85
C GLY A 99 11.63 28.86 15.31
N ARG A 100 11.78 28.49 16.57
CA ARG A 100 13.06 28.12 17.20
C ARG A 100 12.88 27.00 18.23
N MET A 101 13.98 26.40 18.67
CA MET A 101 13.97 25.45 19.76
C MET A 101 13.77 26.16 21.13
N PRO A 102 13.22 25.46 22.16
CA PRO A 102 13.08 26.01 23.51
C PRO A 102 14.42 26.36 24.14
N GLU A 103 14.44 27.45 24.90
CA GLU A 103 15.62 27.90 25.66
C GLU A 103 15.36 27.96 27.19
N SER A 104 14.10 27.78 27.62
CA SER A 104 13.68 27.79 29.03
C SER A 104 12.55 26.79 29.27
N ASN A 105 12.33 26.44 30.54
CA ASN A 105 11.35 25.40 30.92
C ASN A 105 9.91 25.81 30.67
N ASP A 106 9.59 27.08 30.49
CA ASP A 106 8.28 27.61 30.14
C ASP A 106 8.03 27.63 28.61
N GLU A 107 8.94 27.09 27.83
CA GLU A 107 8.85 27.03 26.38
C GLU A 107 8.73 25.58 25.88
N CYS A 108 8.01 25.39 24.78
CA CYS A 108 7.88 24.10 24.11
C CYS A 108 7.91 24.22 22.58
N VAL A 109 8.17 23.09 21.91
CA VAL A 109 7.94 22.93 20.48
C VAL A 109 6.90 21.84 20.25
N MET A 110 6.09 22.01 19.22
CA MET A 110 4.95 21.17 18.96
C MET A 110 5.04 20.49 17.59
N ASP A 111 4.21 19.48 17.41
CA ASP A 111 4.02 18.81 16.14
C ASP A 111 3.62 19.81 15.02
N ALA A 112 4.39 19.82 13.94
CA ALA A 112 4.14 20.69 12.78
C ALA A 112 2.79 20.40 12.07
N LYS A 113 2.12 19.30 12.39
CA LYS A 113 0.80 18.95 11.85
C LYS A 113 -0.37 19.57 12.62
N ILE A 114 -0.15 20.08 13.82
CA ILE A 114 -1.18 20.77 14.61
C ILE A 114 -1.38 22.16 14.02
N SER A 115 -2.62 22.46 13.62
CA SER A 115 -3.00 23.75 13.03
C SER A 115 -3.74 24.68 14.00
N ASP A 116 -4.20 24.13 15.12
CA ASP A 116 -5.10 24.81 16.07
C ASP A 116 -4.36 25.76 17.02
N VAL A 117 -3.03 25.66 17.08
CA VAL A 117 -2.16 26.49 17.91
C VAL A 117 -1.05 27.09 17.04
N SER A 118 -0.78 28.36 17.25
CA SER A 118 0.24 29.12 16.53
C SER A 118 1.48 29.39 17.38
N ILE A 119 2.62 29.65 16.73
CA ILE A 119 3.84 30.06 17.43
C ILE A 119 3.56 31.37 18.17
N GLY A 120 3.82 31.36 19.47
CA GLY A 120 3.58 32.47 20.41
C GLY A 120 2.38 32.26 21.33
N ASP A 121 1.51 31.30 21.02
CA ASP A 121 0.41 30.91 21.89
C ASP A 121 0.92 30.14 23.11
N THR A 122 0.08 30.04 24.14
CA THR A 122 0.41 29.34 25.37
C THR A 122 -0.58 28.19 25.58
N ILE A 123 -0.08 26.99 25.73
CA ILE A 123 -0.84 25.80 26.15
C ILE A 123 -0.62 25.56 27.64
N LYS A 124 -1.60 24.94 28.31
CA LYS A 124 -1.53 24.71 29.76
C LYS A 124 -1.85 23.26 30.06
N VAL A 125 -1.06 22.65 30.92
CA VAL A 125 -1.33 21.31 31.46
C VAL A 125 -2.64 21.38 32.24
N SER A 126 -3.60 20.54 31.91
CA SER A 126 -4.91 20.48 32.58
C SER A 126 -4.78 19.92 33.98
N LYS A 127 -5.66 20.39 34.87
CA LYS A 127 -5.81 19.85 36.22
C LYS A 127 -6.60 18.53 36.25
N GLU A 128 -7.19 18.14 35.15
CA GLU A 128 -7.89 16.86 35.02
C GLU A 128 -6.91 15.68 34.79
N ASN A 129 -5.62 15.97 34.60
CA ASN A 129 -4.59 14.95 34.65
C ASN A 129 -4.45 14.37 36.06
N SER A 130 -4.00 13.12 36.20
CA SER A 130 -3.70 12.53 37.50
C SER A 130 -2.67 13.37 38.26
N ASP A 131 -2.76 13.43 39.58
CA ASP A 131 -1.86 14.21 40.44
C ASP A 131 -0.39 13.87 40.13
N THR A 132 -0.07 12.60 39.92
CA THR A 132 1.27 12.11 39.60
C THR A 132 1.85 12.80 38.35
N TYR A 133 1.13 12.82 37.26
CA TYR A 133 1.59 13.41 35.99
C TYR A 133 1.50 14.94 36.01
N TYR A 134 0.47 15.49 36.66
CA TYR A 134 0.37 16.93 36.82
C TYR A 134 1.52 17.50 37.62
N ASP A 135 1.91 16.86 38.73
CA ASP A 135 3.00 17.29 39.58
C ASP A 135 4.39 17.03 38.97
N ALA A 136 4.53 16.05 38.09
CA ALA A 136 5.74 15.77 37.33
C ALA A 136 6.19 16.94 36.44
N MET A 137 5.30 17.81 36.03
CA MET A 137 5.64 19.03 35.27
C MET A 137 5.92 20.20 36.23
N LYS A 138 7.11 20.82 36.18
CA LYS A 138 7.43 22.01 36.97
C LYS A 138 6.69 23.24 36.50
N GLU A 139 6.78 23.55 35.20
CA GLU A 139 6.05 24.64 34.55
C GLU A 139 4.82 24.06 33.86
N LYS A 140 3.64 24.58 34.23
CA LYS A 140 2.33 24.10 33.71
C LYS A 140 1.83 24.96 32.53
N GLU A 141 2.38 26.14 32.32
CA GLU A 141 2.06 27.04 31.21
C GLU A 141 3.25 27.06 30.25
N LEU A 142 3.04 26.52 29.06
CA LEU A 142 4.11 26.36 28.07
C LEU A 142 3.84 27.24 26.86
N LYS A 143 4.80 28.09 26.54
CA LYS A 143 4.75 28.93 25.34
C LYS A 143 5.29 28.16 24.16
N VAL A 144 4.48 28.06 23.09
CA VAL A 144 4.90 27.44 21.84
C VAL A 144 5.87 28.36 21.10
N VAL A 145 7.13 27.96 20.96
CA VAL A 145 8.19 28.78 20.32
C VAL A 145 8.57 28.25 18.93
N GLY A 146 8.16 27.06 18.57
CA GLY A 146 8.41 26.47 17.26
C GLY A 146 7.59 25.24 16.99
N THR A 147 7.65 24.79 15.75
CA THR A 147 7.06 23.52 15.30
C THR A 147 8.14 22.62 14.72
N VAL A 148 8.02 21.33 14.98
CA VAL A 148 9.04 20.33 14.63
C VAL A 148 8.45 19.10 13.97
N ASN A 149 9.28 18.41 13.17
CA ASN A 149 9.09 17.02 12.78
C ASN A 149 9.98 16.14 13.67
N THR A 150 9.50 14.97 14.01
CA THR A 150 10.27 13.96 14.75
C THR A 150 10.37 12.67 13.92
N PRO A 151 11.47 11.93 13.97
CA PRO A 151 11.58 10.64 13.28
C PRO A 151 10.66 9.57 13.90
N LEU A 152 10.20 9.75 15.14
CA LEU A 152 9.25 8.84 15.80
C LEU A 152 7.88 8.81 15.11
N TYR A 153 7.47 9.91 14.47
CA TYR A 153 6.17 10.08 13.81
C TYR A 153 6.33 10.60 12.39
N ILE A 154 6.83 9.75 11.49
CA ILE A 154 6.95 10.12 10.07
C ILE A 154 5.62 10.15 9.32
N ASN A 155 4.59 9.43 9.81
CA ASN A 155 3.22 9.48 9.28
C ASN A 155 2.35 10.50 10.06
N PHE A 156 1.07 10.64 9.65
CA PHE A 156 0.12 11.55 10.31
C PHE A 156 -0.56 10.94 11.54
N GLU A 157 -0.48 9.63 11.73
CA GLU A 157 -1.07 8.94 12.87
C GLU A 157 -0.21 9.13 14.11
N ARG A 158 -0.85 9.53 15.22
CA ARG A 158 -0.17 9.81 16.48
C ARG A 158 -0.41 8.74 17.54
N GLY A 159 -1.35 7.83 17.28
CA GLY A 159 -1.71 6.78 18.19
C GLY A 159 -2.97 7.06 18.99
N THR A 160 -3.25 6.15 19.91
CA THR A 160 -4.34 6.23 20.89
C THR A 160 -3.77 6.44 22.28
N THR A 161 -4.62 6.84 23.21
CA THR A 161 -4.28 7.10 24.60
C THR A 161 -5.39 6.56 25.49
N SER A 162 -5.08 6.28 26.74
CA SER A 162 -6.06 5.89 27.75
C SER A 162 -6.74 7.08 28.44
N ILE A 163 -6.40 8.33 28.11
CA ILE A 163 -6.97 9.51 28.75
C ILE A 163 -7.76 10.38 27.79
N GLY A 164 -8.63 11.21 28.33
CA GLY A 164 -9.42 12.18 27.58
C GLY A 164 -10.32 11.52 26.53
N SER A 165 -10.18 11.92 25.27
CA SER A 165 -11.00 11.40 24.16
C SER A 165 -10.48 10.08 23.55
N GLY A 166 -9.50 9.44 24.14
CA GLY A 166 -8.86 8.22 23.60
C GLY A 166 -7.98 8.43 22.37
N LYS A 167 -7.78 9.69 21.92
CA LYS A 167 -6.97 10.05 20.75
C LYS A 167 -5.88 11.05 21.07
N LEU A 168 -4.66 10.78 20.61
CA LEU A 168 -3.58 11.75 20.62
C LEU A 168 -3.78 12.75 19.45
N LEU A 169 -3.83 14.05 19.77
CA LEU A 169 -3.83 15.10 18.77
C LEU A 169 -2.47 15.23 18.07
N GLY A 170 -1.40 15.07 18.83
CA GLY A 170 -0.02 15.23 18.39
C GLY A 170 0.95 15.06 19.56
N PHE A 171 2.10 15.67 19.40
CA PHE A 171 3.14 15.64 20.42
C PHE A 171 3.64 17.05 20.77
N VAL A 172 4.21 17.17 21.97
CA VAL A 172 4.90 18.35 22.45
C VAL A 172 6.23 17.95 23.08
N TYR A 173 7.28 18.68 22.78
CA TYR A 173 8.59 18.51 23.38
C TYR A 173 8.90 19.67 24.33
N VAL A 174 9.36 19.31 25.52
CA VAL A 174 9.73 20.24 26.59
C VAL A 174 11.19 20.01 27.02
N MET A 175 11.78 20.98 27.69
CA MET A 175 13.10 20.79 28.32
C MET A 175 13.03 19.63 29.32
N ALA A 176 14.03 18.75 29.34
CA ALA A 176 14.11 17.65 30.31
C ALA A 176 14.06 18.17 31.77
N ASP A 177 14.68 19.30 32.03
CA ASP A 177 14.66 19.97 33.35
C ASP A 177 13.25 20.41 33.80
N ASN A 178 12.26 20.47 32.90
CA ASN A 178 10.86 20.76 33.27
C ASN A 178 10.14 19.55 33.84
N ILE A 179 10.69 18.36 33.68
CA ILE A 179 10.09 17.11 34.16
C ILE A 179 10.80 16.69 35.45
N GLU A 180 10.02 16.43 36.49
CA GLU A 180 10.50 15.98 37.78
C GLU A 180 10.20 14.50 37.96
N SER A 181 11.15 13.66 37.57
CA SER A 181 11.07 12.19 37.66
C SER A 181 12.45 11.63 37.93
N ASP A 182 12.52 10.60 38.78
CA ASP A 182 13.75 9.89 39.14
C ASP A 182 14.16 8.80 38.15
N TYR A 183 13.37 8.59 37.09
CA TYR A 183 13.59 7.53 36.09
C TYR A 183 13.05 7.94 34.74
N TYR A 184 13.68 7.46 33.69
CA TYR A 184 13.24 7.58 32.31
C TYR A 184 12.16 6.54 32.00
N THR A 185 11.15 6.92 31.18
CA THR A 185 10.10 6.02 30.73
C THR A 185 10.57 5.15 29.56
N ASP A 186 11.42 5.73 28.71
CA ASP A 186 11.88 5.15 27.47
C ASP A 186 13.38 5.33 27.32
N VAL A 187 14.08 4.34 26.76
CA VAL A 187 15.48 4.46 26.34
C VAL A 187 15.58 4.12 24.87
N TYR A 188 16.16 5.03 24.10
CA TYR A 188 16.42 4.82 22.69
C TYR A 188 17.89 4.53 22.43
N VAL A 189 18.17 3.47 21.68
CA VAL A 189 19.52 3.04 21.33
C VAL A 189 19.76 3.16 19.84
N ARG A 190 20.89 3.74 19.45
CA ARG A 190 21.35 3.84 18.07
C ARG A 190 22.69 3.11 17.93
N PHE A 191 22.79 2.21 16.92
CA PHE A 191 24.02 1.49 16.62
C PHE A 191 24.95 2.27 15.70
N ASN A 192 26.23 1.87 15.68
CA ASN A 192 27.26 2.50 14.87
C ASN A 192 27.14 2.17 13.36
N GLU A 193 26.59 1.01 13.05
CA GLU A 193 26.48 0.56 11.67
C GLU A 193 25.27 1.18 10.98
N ASP A 194 25.49 1.70 9.77
CA ASP A 194 24.44 2.25 8.91
C ASP A 194 24.16 1.27 7.76
N TYR A 195 22.94 0.78 7.72
CA TYR A 195 22.41 -0.06 6.64
C TYR A 195 21.42 0.71 5.77
N ASP A 196 21.28 0.27 4.53
CA ASP A 196 20.21 0.79 3.68
C ASP A 196 18.83 0.50 4.30
N LEU A 197 17.96 1.51 4.29
CA LEU A 197 16.62 1.42 4.87
C LEU A 197 15.83 0.25 4.24
N TYR A 198 15.24 -0.61 5.06
CA TYR A 198 14.48 -1.81 4.67
C TYR A 198 15.29 -2.88 3.93
N SER A 199 16.62 -2.88 4.04
CA SER A 199 17.45 -3.93 3.45
C SER A 199 17.35 -5.25 4.22
N ASP A 200 17.54 -6.37 3.52
CA ASP A 200 17.59 -7.69 4.16
C ASP A 200 18.78 -7.76 5.14
N GLU A 201 19.91 -7.10 4.79
CA GLU A 201 21.09 -7.03 5.66
C GLU A 201 20.79 -6.35 7.01
N TYR A 202 19.95 -5.29 7.00
CA TYR A 202 19.52 -4.64 8.25
C TYR A 202 18.62 -5.56 9.08
N LYS A 203 17.69 -6.27 8.44
CA LYS A 203 16.79 -7.19 9.13
C LYS A 203 17.57 -8.32 9.80
N ASP A 204 18.46 -8.98 9.06
CA ASP A 204 19.32 -10.04 9.59
C ASP A 204 20.20 -9.54 10.76
N TYR A 205 20.72 -8.31 10.66
CA TYR A 205 21.49 -7.68 11.74
C TYR A 205 20.65 -7.43 12.99
N MET A 206 19.41 -6.92 12.81
CA MET A 206 18.53 -6.63 13.95
C MET A 206 18.01 -7.90 14.63
N ASP A 207 17.74 -8.97 13.87
CA ASP A 207 17.34 -10.26 14.43
C ASP A 207 18.41 -10.80 15.40
N GLU A 208 19.71 -10.69 15.04
CA GLU A 208 20.81 -11.08 15.92
C GLU A 208 20.94 -10.16 17.16
N LYS A 209 20.68 -8.85 16.98
CA LYS A 209 20.78 -7.89 18.07
C LYS A 209 19.61 -7.99 19.05
N ASN A 210 18.40 -8.20 18.60
CA ASN A 210 17.22 -8.27 19.45
C ASN A 210 17.36 -9.34 20.53
N ASP A 211 17.81 -10.56 20.18
CA ASP A 211 18.02 -11.64 21.13
C ASP A 211 19.08 -11.29 22.20
N ALA A 212 20.17 -10.65 21.77
CA ALA A 212 21.24 -10.25 22.69
C ALA A 212 20.81 -9.10 23.62
N TRP A 213 20.04 -8.14 23.11
CA TRP A 213 19.56 -7.00 23.87
C TRP A 213 18.41 -7.33 24.81
N ASP A 214 17.63 -8.38 24.53
CA ASP A 214 16.64 -8.89 25.46
C ASP A 214 17.31 -9.33 26.79
N GLU A 215 18.41 -10.10 26.72
CA GLU A 215 19.18 -10.49 27.90
C GLU A 215 19.77 -9.27 28.66
N ILE A 216 20.33 -8.29 27.94
CA ILE A 216 20.92 -7.08 28.55
C ILE A 216 19.83 -6.26 29.26
N CYS A 217 18.71 -6.03 28.61
CA CYS A 217 17.58 -5.30 29.18
C CYS A 217 17.03 -6.00 30.42
N LYS A 218 16.82 -7.30 30.32
CA LYS A 218 16.39 -8.16 31.42
C LYS A 218 17.30 -8.04 32.66
N ASP A 219 18.61 -8.07 32.46
CA ASP A 219 19.59 -7.94 33.55
C ASP A 219 19.49 -6.57 34.23
N GLN A 220 19.32 -5.48 33.47
CA GLN A 220 19.18 -4.14 34.04
C GLN A 220 17.83 -3.98 34.77
N VAL A 221 16.74 -4.46 34.24
CA VAL A 221 15.41 -4.44 34.88
C VAL A 221 15.43 -5.28 36.15
N THR A 222 16.07 -6.48 36.14
CA THR A 222 16.26 -7.30 37.33
C THR A 222 17.07 -6.59 38.40
N LYS A 223 18.15 -5.91 38.04
CA LYS A 223 18.97 -5.09 38.95
C LYS A 223 18.12 -3.96 39.55
N ARG A 224 17.35 -3.25 38.70
CA ARG A 224 16.46 -2.16 39.14
C ARG A 224 15.40 -2.64 40.11
N TYR A 225 14.76 -3.77 39.83
CA TYR A 225 13.79 -4.39 40.74
C TYR A 225 14.41 -4.68 42.12
N ARG A 226 15.60 -5.29 42.17
CA ARG A 226 16.32 -5.56 43.42
C ARG A 226 16.64 -4.29 44.21
N GLU A 227 17.09 -3.23 43.55
CA GLU A 227 17.35 -1.94 44.14
C GLU A 227 16.10 -1.33 44.78
N LEU A 228 14.98 -1.35 44.08
CA LEU A 228 13.68 -0.86 44.58
C LEU A 228 13.18 -1.67 45.77
N MET A 229 13.31 -3.00 45.76
CA MET A 229 12.91 -3.86 46.85
C MET A 229 13.78 -3.63 48.11
N VAL A 230 15.07 -3.42 47.92
CA VAL A 230 15.97 -3.05 49.01
C VAL A 230 15.61 -1.65 49.57
N ALA A 231 15.31 -0.68 48.73
CA ALA A 231 14.83 0.64 49.13
C ALA A 231 13.48 0.57 49.86
N ALA A 232 12.61 -0.35 49.52
CA ALA A 232 11.35 -0.65 50.21
C ALA A 232 11.54 -1.37 51.56
N GLY A 233 12.81 -1.69 51.92
CA GLY A 233 13.15 -2.28 53.21
C GLY A 233 13.30 -3.80 53.24
N MET A 234 13.31 -4.48 52.08
CA MET A 234 13.63 -5.90 52.02
C MET A 234 15.13 -6.15 52.28
N PRO A 235 15.51 -7.22 53.00
CA PRO A 235 16.91 -7.58 53.15
C PRO A 235 17.57 -7.91 51.82
N ALA A 236 18.71 -7.36 51.49
CA ALA A 236 19.42 -7.61 50.25
C ALA A 236 19.73 -9.08 49.95
N GLU A 237 19.89 -9.90 51.05
CA GLU A 237 20.08 -11.35 50.94
C GLU A 237 18.82 -12.09 50.46
N ALA A 238 17.61 -11.55 50.73
CA ALA A 238 16.35 -12.16 50.29
C ALA A 238 15.99 -11.84 48.83
N VAL A 239 16.52 -10.73 48.29
CA VAL A 239 16.23 -10.26 46.93
C VAL A 239 17.35 -10.65 45.96
N GLY A 240 18.51 -11.08 46.45
CA GLY A 240 19.71 -11.32 45.63
C GLY A 240 19.59 -12.39 44.56
N ASP A 241 18.74 -13.39 44.75
CA ASP A 241 18.52 -14.50 43.82
C ASP A 241 17.24 -14.33 43.00
N VAL A 242 16.43 -13.29 43.19
CA VAL A 242 15.20 -13.02 42.41
C VAL A 242 15.55 -12.54 41.03
N THR A 243 14.99 -13.16 40.01
CA THR A 243 15.03 -12.72 38.62
C THR A 243 13.67 -12.18 38.20
N ILE A 244 13.64 -11.36 37.14
CA ILE A 244 12.40 -10.73 36.70
C ILE A 244 11.37 -11.79 36.20
N ASP A 245 11.84 -12.98 35.76
CA ASP A 245 10.97 -14.10 35.37
C ASP A 245 10.19 -14.67 36.57
N ASP A 246 10.63 -14.39 37.82
CA ASP A 246 9.97 -14.84 39.03
C ASP A 246 8.94 -13.82 39.53
N VAL A 247 8.73 -12.71 38.81
CA VAL A 247 7.92 -11.57 39.22
C VAL A 247 6.82 -11.30 38.22
N ASN A 248 5.55 -11.40 38.63
CA ASN A 248 4.42 -11.27 37.72
C ASN A 248 4.04 -9.82 37.35
N ASP A 249 4.51 -8.82 38.11
CA ASP A 249 4.05 -7.43 37.97
C ASP A 249 5.06 -6.49 37.30
N VAL A 250 6.11 -7.03 36.69
CA VAL A 250 7.15 -6.22 36.04
C VAL A 250 7.36 -6.67 34.60
N ASP A 251 7.03 -5.78 33.69
CA ASP A 251 7.22 -5.99 32.26
C ASP A 251 8.37 -5.14 31.72
N TYR A 252 9.06 -5.67 30.75
CA TYR A 252 10.03 -4.93 29.93
C TYR A 252 9.87 -5.29 28.46
N TYR A 253 10.25 -4.37 27.59
CA TYR A 253 10.11 -4.53 26.14
C TYR A 253 11.36 -4.04 25.43
N VAL A 254 11.88 -4.86 24.54
CA VAL A 254 12.92 -4.52 23.57
C VAL A 254 12.28 -4.47 22.21
N LEU A 255 12.06 -3.27 21.70
CA LEU A 255 11.31 -3.00 20.50
C LEU A 255 12.25 -2.49 19.40
N ASP A 256 12.16 -3.05 18.21
CA ASP A 256 12.89 -2.55 17.05
C ASP A 256 12.05 -1.56 16.21
N ARG A 257 12.61 -1.07 15.11
CA ARG A 257 11.90 -0.15 14.19
C ARG A 257 10.62 -0.74 13.60
N ASN A 258 10.49 -2.09 13.55
CA ASN A 258 9.29 -2.73 12.99
C ASN A 258 8.05 -2.56 13.88
N THR A 259 8.22 -2.10 15.11
CA THR A 259 7.11 -1.72 15.98
C THR A 259 6.64 -0.28 15.74
N ASN A 260 7.43 0.54 15.04
CA ASN A 260 7.06 1.90 14.68
C ASN A 260 6.09 1.92 13.49
N VAL A 261 4.85 2.32 13.74
CA VAL A 261 3.77 2.34 12.76
C VAL A 261 4.12 3.16 11.52
N GLY A 262 4.74 4.33 11.69
CA GLY A 262 5.14 5.19 10.58
C GLY A 262 6.17 4.52 9.66
N TYR A 263 7.15 3.86 10.26
CA TYR A 263 8.22 3.14 9.56
C TYR A 263 7.68 1.98 8.73
N VAL A 264 6.84 1.13 9.32
CA VAL A 264 6.24 -0.04 8.64
C VAL A 264 5.23 0.37 7.56
N CYS A 265 4.39 1.36 7.84
CA CYS A 265 3.46 1.89 6.83
C CYS A 265 4.20 2.44 5.60
N PHE A 266 5.33 3.13 5.80
CA PHE A 266 6.11 3.66 4.71
C PHE A 266 6.80 2.56 3.87
N GLU A 267 7.32 1.51 4.50
CA GLU A 267 7.84 0.33 3.79
C GLU A 267 6.77 -0.30 2.89
N SER A 268 5.59 -0.52 3.47
CA SER A 268 4.44 -1.09 2.78
C SER A 268 4.02 -0.23 1.59
N ASP A 269 3.80 1.06 1.79
CA ASP A 269 3.40 2.02 0.76
C ASP A 269 4.42 2.10 -0.38
N SER A 270 5.71 2.20 -0.04
CA SER A 270 6.79 2.24 -1.05
C SER A 270 6.87 0.94 -1.86
N SER A 271 6.59 -0.20 -1.22
CA SER A 271 6.60 -1.53 -1.86
C SER A 271 5.43 -1.71 -2.82
N ILE A 272 4.27 -1.15 -2.52
CA ILE A 272 3.12 -1.13 -3.43
C ILE A 272 3.44 -0.34 -4.71
N VAL A 273 4.10 0.83 -4.57
CA VAL A 273 4.57 1.60 -5.73
C VAL A 273 5.51 0.76 -6.60
N ASP A 274 6.44 0.02 -6.01
CA ASP A 274 7.34 -0.88 -6.75
C ASP A 274 6.58 -2.03 -7.43
N GLY A 275 5.61 -2.65 -6.76
CA GLY A 275 4.74 -3.68 -7.32
C GLY A 275 4.03 -3.21 -8.60
N VAL A 276 3.43 -2.02 -8.56
CA VAL A 276 2.83 -1.38 -9.74
C VAL A 276 3.88 -1.13 -10.82
N SER A 277 5.09 -0.67 -10.43
CA SER A 277 6.18 -0.37 -11.36
C SER A 277 6.72 -1.59 -12.11
N ARG A 278 6.56 -2.80 -11.59
CA ARG A 278 7.04 -4.04 -12.23
C ARG A 278 6.16 -4.49 -13.40
N VAL A 279 4.86 -4.30 -13.30
CA VAL A 279 3.89 -4.90 -14.24
C VAL A 279 3.48 -3.96 -15.37
N PHE A 280 3.05 -2.76 -15.04
CA PHE A 280 2.50 -1.81 -16.02
C PHE A 280 3.45 -1.48 -17.16
N PRO A 281 4.77 -1.27 -16.93
CA PRO A 281 5.69 -0.93 -18.01
C PRO A 281 5.83 -1.98 -19.10
N VAL A 282 5.70 -3.25 -18.78
CA VAL A 282 5.76 -4.34 -19.76
C VAL A 282 4.70 -4.16 -20.84
N PHE A 283 3.48 -3.80 -20.42
CA PHE A 283 2.36 -3.55 -21.36
C PHE A 283 2.57 -2.26 -22.16
N PHE A 284 3.11 -1.21 -21.54
CA PHE A 284 3.46 0.02 -22.26
C PHE A 284 4.49 -0.23 -23.34
N ILE A 285 5.54 -1.00 -23.04
CA ILE A 285 6.56 -1.40 -24.01
C ILE A 285 5.95 -2.24 -25.12
N LEU A 286 5.10 -3.20 -24.81
CA LEU A 286 4.44 -4.06 -25.79
C LEU A 286 3.58 -3.24 -26.76
N VAL A 287 2.79 -2.29 -26.25
CA VAL A 287 2.01 -1.36 -27.08
C VAL A 287 2.91 -0.46 -27.90
N ALA A 288 4.02 0.05 -27.33
CA ALA A 288 5.00 0.88 -28.04
C ALA A 288 5.64 0.11 -29.22
N VAL A 289 6.03 -1.14 -28.99
CA VAL A 289 6.57 -2.04 -30.04
C VAL A 289 5.56 -2.25 -31.16
N LEU A 290 4.31 -2.53 -30.82
CA LEU A 290 3.23 -2.71 -31.80
C LEU A 290 3.06 -1.48 -32.69
N VAL A 291 3.00 -0.30 -32.07
CA VAL A 291 2.87 0.97 -32.78
C VAL A 291 4.11 1.31 -33.60
N CYS A 292 5.32 1.06 -33.07
CA CYS A 292 6.56 1.24 -33.82
C CYS A 292 6.60 0.34 -35.06
N MET A 293 6.31 -0.95 -34.89
CA MET A 293 6.23 -1.92 -36.01
C MET A 293 5.25 -1.48 -37.09
N THR A 294 4.08 -1.00 -36.71
CA THR A 294 3.05 -0.55 -37.65
C THR A 294 3.46 0.71 -38.39
N THR A 295 4.08 1.67 -37.70
CA THR A 295 4.55 2.91 -38.28
C THR A 295 5.71 2.67 -39.26
N MET A 296 6.65 1.80 -38.89
CA MET A 296 7.79 1.45 -39.73
C MET A 296 7.40 0.63 -40.95
N ASN A 297 6.51 -0.38 -40.78
CA ASN A 297 5.94 -1.12 -41.91
C ASN A 297 5.33 -0.17 -42.94
N ARG A 298 4.53 0.79 -42.47
CA ARG A 298 3.91 1.78 -43.34
C ARG A 298 4.95 2.67 -44.05
N MET A 299 5.93 3.19 -43.31
CA MET A 299 6.97 4.04 -43.90
C MET A 299 7.76 3.32 -45.00
N VAL A 300 8.07 2.04 -44.76
CA VAL A 300 8.77 1.22 -45.74
C VAL A 300 7.86 0.95 -46.96
N GLU A 301 6.56 0.64 -46.78
CA GLU A 301 5.61 0.47 -47.86
C GLU A 301 5.40 1.74 -48.70
N GLU A 302 5.32 2.93 -48.07
CA GLU A 302 5.21 4.22 -48.76
C GLU A 302 6.43 4.54 -49.62
N GLN A 303 7.62 4.14 -49.14
CA GLN A 303 8.88 4.38 -49.84
C GLN A 303 9.33 3.22 -50.75
N ARG A 304 8.44 2.24 -50.99
CA ARG A 304 8.72 1.02 -51.76
C ARG A 304 9.33 1.29 -53.15
N SER A 305 8.81 2.26 -53.87
CA SER A 305 9.33 2.62 -55.20
C SER A 305 10.75 3.20 -55.14
N MET A 306 11.02 4.02 -54.10
CA MET A 306 12.35 4.58 -53.87
C MET A 306 13.35 3.46 -53.44
N ILE A 307 12.92 2.54 -52.61
CA ILE A 307 13.71 1.33 -52.21
C ILE A 307 14.05 0.52 -53.48
N GLY A 308 13.08 0.29 -54.35
CA GLY A 308 13.25 -0.38 -55.64
C GLY A 308 14.24 0.31 -56.56
N MET A 309 14.21 1.64 -56.63
CA MET A 309 15.18 2.44 -57.39
C MET A 309 16.62 2.32 -56.80
N PHE A 310 16.78 2.42 -55.48
CA PHE A 310 18.10 2.21 -54.85
C PHE A 310 18.66 0.82 -55.12
N LYS A 311 17.78 -0.21 -55.05
CA LYS A 311 18.15 -1.60 -55.37
C LYS A 311 18.55 -1.79 -56.82
N ALA A 312 17.82 -1.12 -57.75
CA ALA A 312 18.16 -1.12 -59.20
C ALA A 312 19.48 -0.39 -59.53
N LEU A 313 19.82 0.65 -58.71
CA LEU A 313 21.11 1.34 -58.83
C LEU A 313 22.30 0.60 -58.18
N GLY A 314 22.05 -0.61 -57.62
CA GLY A 314 23.09 -1.46 -57.07
C GLY A 314 23.43 -1.21 -55.59
N TYR A 315 22.63 -0.41 -54.85
CA TYR A 315 22.86 -0.26 -53.43
C TYR A 315 22.56 -1.57 -52.66
N GLY A 316 23.47 -1.94 -51.79
CA GLY A 316 23.34 -3.15 -50.96
C GLY A 316 22.12 -3.06 -49.98
N GLU A 317 21.51 -4.20 -49.72
CA GLU A 317 20.36 -4.26 -48.80
C GLU A 317 20.63 -3.69 -47.41
N ALA A 318 21.87 -3.89 -46.89
CA ALA A 318 22.33 -3.37 -45.62
C ALA A 318 22.39 -1.82 -45.61
N THR A 319 22.82 -1.18 -46.70
CA THR A 319 22.89 0.29 -46.83
C THR A 319 21.49 0.88 -46.87
N ILE A 320 20.56 0.28 -47.62
CA ILE A 320 19.18 0.73 -47.70
C ILE A 320 18.48 0.57 -46.33
N MET A 321 18.69 -0.57 -45.66
CA MET A 321 18.20 -0.85 -44.34
C MET A 321 18.76 0.12 -43.31
N GLY A 322 20.06 0.44 -43.35
CA GLY A 322 20.73 1.35 -42.46
C GLY A 322 20.07 2.74 -42.39
N LYS A 323 19.57 3.27 -43.51
CA LYS A 323 18.79 4.53 -43.53
C LYS A 323 17.60 4.51 -42.59
N TYR A 324 16.81 3.44 -42.59
CA TYR A 324 15.63 3.29 -41.77
C TYR A 324 15.99 2.97 -40.31
N MET A 325 17.07 2.21 -40.10
CA MET A 325 17.58 1.92 -38.75
C MET A 325 18.12 3.17 -38.05
N ILE A 326 18.85 4.05 -38.75
CA ILE A 326 19.32 5.33 -38.22
C ILE A 326 18.11 6.21 -37.87
N TYR A 327 17.12 6.31 -38.76
CA TYR A 327 15.93 7.10 -38.50
C TYR A 327 15.15 6.62 -37.26
N SER A 328 14.93 5.31 -37.15
CA SER A 328 14.21 4.73 -36.02
C SER A 328 15.05 4.78 -34.73
N GLY A 329 16.36 4.57 -34.83
CA GLY A 329 17.29 4.61 -33.71
C GLY A 329 17.42 6.03 -33.12
N THR A 330 17.57 7.04 -33.98
CA THR A 330 17.63 8.45 -33.51
C THR A 330 16.30 8.85 -32.86
N ALA A 331 15.16 8.43 -33.44
CA ALA A 331 13.84 8.65 -32.83
C ALA A 331 13.69 7.96 -31.47
N ALA A 332 14.30 6.77 -31.32
CA ALA A 332 14.29 6.02 -30.06
C ALA A 332 15.16 6.71 -28.99
N VAL A 333 16.38 7.13 -29.36
CA VAL A 333 17.28 7.83 -28.43
C VAL A 333 16.65 9.12 -27.91
N ILE A 334 16.16 9.98 -28.83
CA ILE A 334 15.52 11.24 -28.43
C ILE A 334 14.29 10.99 -27.59
N GLY A 335 13.46 9.99 -27.98
CA GLY A 335 12.27 9.61 -27.20
C GLY A 335 12.64 9.04 -25.85
N CYS A 336 13.69 8.22 -25.75
CA CYS A 336 14.18 7.62 -24.51
C CYS A 336 14.72 8.69 -23.54
N VAL A 337 15.61 9.57 -24.02
CA VAL A 337 16.19 10.64 -23.18
C VAL A 337 15.10 11.60 -22.70
N GLY A 338 14.24 12.07 -23.60
CA GLY A 338 13.15 12.97 -23.23
C GLY A 338 12.13 12.30 -22.30
N GLY A 339 11.80 11.04 -22.55
CA GLY A 339 10.92 10.26 -21.71
C GLY A 339 11.50 10.03 -20.33
N TYR A 340 12.77 9.61 -20.24
CA TYR A 340 13.47 9.41 -18.96
C TYR A 340 13.48 10.69 -18.13
N LEU A 341 13.95 11.81 -18.69
CA LEU A 341 14.05 13.08 -17.96
C LEU A 341 12.69 13.58 -17.46
N ILE A 342 11.65 13.53 -18.32
CA ILE A 342 10.30 13.96 -17.93
C ILE A 342 9.70 12.97 -16.93
N GLY A 343 9.87 11.66 -17.16
CA GLY A 343 9.29 10.63 -16.34
C GLY A 343 9.83 10.62 -14.92
N THR A 344 11.16 10.63 -14.76
CA THR A 344 11.83 10.63 -13.45
C THR A 344 11.69 11.94 -12.68
N TYR A 345 11.31 13.03 -13.39
CA TYR A 345 10.98 14.29 -12.73
C TYR A 345 9.52 14.35 -12.28
N VAL A 346 8.59 14.00 -13.18
CA VAL A 346 7.15 14.23 -12.96
C VAL A 346 6.51 13.16 -12.07
N PHE A 347 6.81 11.86 -12.29
CA PHE A 347 6.10 10.80 -11.56
C PHE A 347 6.46 10.74 -10.09
N PRO A 348 7.75 10.73 -9.69
CA PRO A 348 8.09 10.75 -8.27
C PRO A 348 7.55 11.99 -7.56
N GLU A 349 7.61 13.18 -8.20
CA GLU A 349 7.11 14.43 -7.62
C GLU A 349 5.59 14.40 -7.36
N VAL A 350 4.81 13.93 -8.36
CA VAL A 350 3.35 13.86 -8.23
C VAL A 350 2.94 12.83 -7.17
N ILE A 351 3.63 11.69 -7.12
CA ILE A 351 3.35 10.66 -6.14
C ILE A 351 3.78 11.14 -4.75
N TRP A 352 4.97 11.71 -4.61
CA TRP A 352 5.46 12.27 -3.35
C TRP A 352 4.55 13.37 -2.81
N TYR A 353 4.11 14.27 -3.68
CA TYR A 353 3.13 15.29 -3.28
C TYR A 353 1.84 14.70 -2.69
N ALA A 354 1.39 13.58 -3.23
CA ALA A 354 0.24 12.86 -2.68
C ALA A 354 0.54 12.28 -1.29
N TYR A 355 1.75 11.78 -1.09
CA TYR A 355 2.20 11.22 0.19
C TYR A 355 2.46 12.28 1.26
N HIS A 356 2.69 13.55 0.92
CA HIS A 356 2.77 14.66 1.89
C HIS A 356 1.51 14.81 2.76
N LEU A 357 0.36 14.35 2.28
CA LEU A 357 -0.87 14.36 3.08
C LEU A 357 -0.81 13.37 4.24
N MET A 358 0.00 12.33 4.12
CA MET A 358 0.10 11.22 5.08
C MET A 358 1.42 11.17 5.83
N TYR A 359 2.48 11.71 5.27
CA TYR A 359 3.82 11.70 5.82
C TYR A 359 4.33 13.12 6.08
N ILE A 360 5.47 13.21 6.71
CA ILE A 360 6.15 14.48 6.96
C ILE A 360 6.44 15.22 5.64
N ASN A 361 6.40 16.54 5.69
CA ASN A 361 6.64 17.38 4.53
C ASN A 361 8.13 17.69 4.40
N ILE A 362 8.86 16.81 3.71
CA ILE A 362 10.28 16.99 3.40
C ILE A 362 10.49 16.99 1.88
N PRO A 363 11.48 17.73 1.37
CA PRO A 363 11.75 17.83 -0.06
C PRO A 363 12.25 16.50 -0.63
N LEU A 364 11.70 16.08 -1.79
CA LEU A 364 12.08 14.83 -2.44
C LEU A 364 13.52 14.84 -2.92
N ILE A 365 14.33 13.88 -2.47
CA ILE A 365 15.71 13.65 -2.90
C ILE A 365 15.71 12.68 -4.07
N ARG A 366 16.23 13.12 -5.22
CA ARG A 366 16.24 12.31 -6.44
C ARG A 366 17.53 11.52 -6.59
N VAL A 367 17.38 10.25 -6.86
CA VAL A 367 18.47 9.32 -7.12
C VAL A 367 18.64 9.10 -8.63
N VAL A 368 19.86 9.01 -9.12
CA VAL A 368 20.14 8.68 -10.52
C VAL A 368 20.64 7.24 -10.62
N ASP A 369 19.78 6.37 -11.17
CA ASP A 369 20.15 4.98 -11.44
C ASP A 369 20.69 4.81 -12.88
N TRP A 370 22.03 4.76 -13.00
CA TRP A 370 22.71 4.53 -14.27
C TRP A 370 22.40 3.16 -14.88
N LYS A 371 22.12 2.14 -14.04
CA LYS A 371 21.77 0.80 -14.53
C LYS A 371 20.42 0.85 -15.23
N LEU A 372 19.44 1.54 -14.62
CA LEU A 372 18.12 1.73 -15.21
C LEU A 372 18.20 2.48 -16.53
N ILE A 373 18.98 3.56 -16.63
CA ILE A 373 19.19 4.32 -17.87
C ILE A 373 19.69 3.40 -18.98
N CYS A 374 20.72 2.62 -18.71
CA CYS A 374 21.30 1.69 -19.70
C CYS A 374 20.30 0.61 -20.14
N ILE A 375 19.55 0.03 -19.21
CA ILE A 375 18.53 -0.99 -19.48
C ILE A 375 17.42 -0.42 -20.36
N VAL A 376 16.88 0.74 -20.01
CA VAL A 376 15.78 1.38 -20.74
C VAL A 376 16.21 1.80 -22.15
N LEU A 377 17.42 2.34 -22.28
CA LEU A 377 17.98 2.71 -23.57
C LEU A 377 18.20 1.46 -24.46
N ALA A 378 18.79 0.41 -23.90
CA ALA A 378 19.01 -0.84 -24.62
C ALA A 378 17.69 -1.49 -25.06
N ALA A 379 16.71 -1.57 -24.16
CA ALA A 379 15.37 -2.09 -24.48
C ALA A 379 14.67 -1.27 -25.58
N SER A 380 14.71 0.06 -25.48
CA SER A 380 14.10 0.96 -26.49
C SER A 380 14.74 0.81 -27.86
N LEU A 381 16.08 0.71 -27.91
CA LEU A 381 16.82 0.49 -29.16
C LEU A 381 16.53 -0.91 -29.74
N LEU A 382 16.57 -1.95 -28.93
CA LEU A 382 16.25 -3.32 -29.36
C LEU A 382 14.83 -3.41 -29.93
N CYS A 383 13.85 -2.83 -29.26
CA CYS A 383 12.47 -2.81 -29.72
C CYS A 383 12.32 -2.05 -31.04
N THR A 384 12.90 -0.87 -31.18
CA THR A 384 12.70 -0.01 -32.36
C THR A 384 13.55 -0.49 -33.54
N ILE A 385 14.82 -0.78 -33.34
CA ILE A 385 15.71 -1.28 -34.38
C ILE A 385 15.29 -2.68 -34.83
N GLY A 386 14.94 -3.56 -33.87
CA GLY A 386 14.46 -4.91 -34.16
C GLY A 386 13.19 -4.93 -35.00
N THR A 387 12.19 -4.13 -34.63
CA THR A 387 10.94 -4.00 -35.43
C THR A 387 11.18 -3.39 -36.80
N THR A 388 12.09 -2.40 -36.91
CA THR A 388 12.48 -1.79 -38.17
C THR A 388 13.19 -2.79 -39.06
N TRP A 389 14.12 -3.58 -38.51
CA TRP A 389 14.83 -4.62 -39.24
C TRP A 389 13.88 -5.68 -39.80
N LEU A 390 12.94 -6.17 -38.98
CA LEU A 390 11.93 -7.12 -39.43
C LEU A 390 11.07 -6.56 -40.56
N SER A 391 10.65 -5.30 -40.46
CA SER A 391 9.82 -4.62 -41.46
C SER A 391 10.56 -4.43 -42.78
N CYS A 392 11.82 -3.97 -42.73
CA CYS A 392 12.65 -3.77 -43.92
C CYS A 392 13.00 -5.09 -44.59
N ARG A 393 13.37 -6.11 -43.80
CA ARG A 393 13.76 -7.42 -44.37
C ARG A 393 12.67 -8.05 -45.21
N TYR A 394 11.42 -7.92 -44.77
CA TYR A 394 10.26 -8.45 -45.52
C TYR A 394 10.08 -7.80 -46.89
N GLU A 395 10.17 -6.47 -47.00
CA GLU A 395 10.05 -5.75 -48.26
C GLU A 395 11.31 -5.86 -49.15
N LEU A 396 12.51 -5.85 -48.56
CA LEU A 396 13.78 -5.99 -49.29
C LEU A 396 13.98 -7.37 -49.88
N ALA A 397 13.26 -8.41 -49.45
CA ALA A 397 13.30 -9.73 -50.10
C ALA A 397 12.70 -9.73 -51.50
N GLU A 398 11.91 -8.70 -51.87
CA GLU A 398 11.34 -8.59 -53.23
C GLU A 398 12.38 -8.06 -54.23
N THR A 399 12.23 -8.40 -55.53
CA THR A 399 13.07 -7.91 -56.63
C THR A 399 12.86 -6.40 -56.85
N ALA A 400 13.88 -5.69 -57.34
CA ALA A 400 13.82 -4.26 -57.64
C ALA A 400 12.62 -3.91 -58.58
N ALA A 401 12.41 -4.73 -59.64
CA ALA A 401 11.27 -4.56 -60.55
C ALA A 401 9.93 -4.79 -59.89
N GLY A 402 9.84 -5.72 -58.91
CA GLY A 402 8.65 -5.99 -58.09
C GLY A 402 8.33 -4.81 -57.13
N LEU A 403 9.36 -4.17 -56.58
CA LEU A 403 9.24 -3.04 -55.69
C LEU A 403 8.76 -1.77 -56.42
N MET A 404 9.16 -1.57 -57.66
CA MET A 404 8.78 -0.41 -58.50
C MET A 404 7.35 -0.51 -59.05
N ARG A 405 6.75 -1.68 -59.04
CA ARG A 405 5.38 -1.86 -59.49
C ARG A 405 4.35 -1.64 -58.36
N PRO A 406 3.24 -0.95 -58.63
CA PRO A 406 2.16 -0.84 -57.62
C PRO A 406 1.67 -2.20 -57.18
N LYS A 407 1.50 -2.40 -55.87
CA LYS A 407 0.88 -3.65 -55.32
C LYS A 407 -0.51 -3.85 -55.93
N ALA A 408 -0.75 -5.01 -56.58
CA ALA A 408 -2.06 -5.37 -57.07
C ALA A 408 -3.09 -5.39 -55.93
N PRO A 409 -4.30 -4.84 -56.15
CA PRO A 409 -5.34 -4.87 -55.11
C PRO A 409 -5.71 -6.30 -54.75
N LYS A 410 -5.76 -6.64 -53.50
CA LYS A 410 -6.11 -8.00 -53.03
C LYS A 410 -7.54 -8.34 -53.42
N PRO A 411 -7.78 -9.52 -54.06
CA PRO A 411 -9.13 -9.94 -54.45
C PRO A 411 -10.04 -10.03 -53.21
N GLY A 412 -11.26 -9.54 -53.32
CA GLY A 412 -12.26 -9.56 -52.25
C GLY A 412 -12.73 -10.99 -52.01
N LYS A 413 -12.54 -11.51 -50.79
CA LYS A 413 -13.09 -12.78 -50.34
C LYS A 413 -14.43 -12.54 -49.65
N ARG A 414 -15.35 -13.52 -49.68
CA ARG A 414 -16.63 -13.46 -48.96
C ARG A 414 -16.36 -13.34 -47.44
N VAL A 415 -17.05 -12.42 -46.79
CA VAL A 415 -16.92 -12.15 -45.36
C VAL A 415 -17.86 -13.06 -44.58
N LEU A 416 -17.49 -13.42 -43.38
CA LEU A 416 -18.24 -14.32 -42.49
C LEU A 416 -19.68 -13.82 -42.25
N LEU A 417 -19.90 -12.50 -42.15
CA LEU A 417 -21.22 -11.89 -42.02
C LEU A 417 -22.10 -12.07 -43.25
N GLU A 418 -21.51 -12.28 -44.44
CA GLU A 418 -22.26 -12.60 -45.66
C GLU A 418 -22.92 -13.99 -45.60
N ARG A 419 -22.41 -14.89 -44.74
CA ARG A 419 -22.96 -16.20 -44.49
C ARG A 419 -24.20 -16.19 -43.60
N ILE A 420 -24.48 -15.05 -42.95
CA ILE A 420 -25.66 -14.87 -42.10
C ILE A 420 -26.68 -14.00 -42.85
N PRO A 421 -27.60 -14.59 -43.59
CA PRO A 421 -28.49 -13.84 -44.52
C PRO A 421 -29.44 -12.91 -43.78
N PHE A 422 -29.83 -13.24 -42.57
CA PHE A 422 -30.73 -12.41 -41.74
C PHE A 422 -30.13 -11.03 -41.40
N ILE A 423 -28.87 -10.97 -41.04
CA ILE A 423 -28.17 -9.70 -40.72
C ILE A 423 -27.80 -8.98 -42.01
N TRP A 424 -27.24 -9.70 -42.98
CA TRP A 424 -26.76 -9.13 -44.24
C TRP A 424 -27.85 -8.47 -45.07
N LYS A 425 -29.04 -9.04 -45.15
CA LYS A 425 -30.15 -8.45 -45.91
C LYS A 425 -30.69 -7.15 -45.33
N ARG A 426 -30.65 -7.00 -43.99
CA ARG A 426 -31.11 -5.79 -43.30
C ARG A 426 -30.10 -4.64 -43.30
N MET A 427 -28.85 -4.85 -43.67
CA MET A 427 -27.81 -3.82 -43.69
C MET A 427 -27.93 -2.92 -44.91
N LYS A 428 -27.86 -1.60 -44.74
CA LYS A 428 -27.74 -0.59 -45.79
C LYS A 428 -26.41 -0.76 -46.54
N PHE A 429 -26.34 -0.32 -47.80
CA PHE A 429 -25.18 -0.45 -48.70
C PHE A 429 -23.86 0.01 -48.06
N LEU A 430 -23.82 1.22 -47.51
CA LEU A 430 -22.62 1.77 -46.85
C LEU A 430 -22.14 0.92 -45.66
N LYS A 431 -23.05 0.28 -44.92
CA LYS A 431 -22.66 -0.64 -43.84
C LYS A 431 -22.06 -1.94 -44.39
N LYS A 432 -22.58 -2.46 -45.49
CA LYS A 432 -22.03 -3.66 -46.16
C LYS A 432 -20.62 -3.40 -46.69
N VAL A 433 -20.37 -2.20 -47.28
CA VAL A 433 -19.07 -1.80 -47.80
C VAL A 433 -18.07 -1.66 -46.62
N SER A 434 -18.44 -0.98 -45.51
CA SER A 434 -17.58 -0.87 -44.36
C SER A 434 -17.16 -2.23 -43.78
N VAL A 435 -18.09 -3.17 -43.63
CA VAL A 435 -17.81 -4.52 -43.14
C VAL A 435 -16.86 -5.27 -44.09
N ARG A 436 -17.09 -5.22 -45.40
CA ARG A 436 -16.18 -5.82 -46.37
C ARG A 436 -14.78 -5.23 -46.30
N ASN A 437 -14.65 -3.91 -46.12
CA ASN A 437 -13.36 -3.24 -46.01
C ASN A 437 -12.61 -3.63 -44.74
N ILE A 438 -13.30 -3.71 -43.59
CA ILE A 438 -12.71 -4.14 -42.30
C ILE A 438 -12.04 -5.51 -42.46
N PHE A 439 -12.74 -6.48 -43.02
CA PHE A 439 -12.24 -7.86 -43.12
C PHE A 439 -11.32 -8.10 -44.34
N ARG A 440 -11.27 -7.18 -45.29
CA ARG A 440 -10.34 -7.25 -46.44
C ARG A 440 -8.90 -7.06 -46.00
N TYR A 441 -8.66 -6.19 -45.04
CA TYR A 441 -7.32 -5.84 -44.52
C TYR A 441 -7.08 -6.44 -43.13
N LYS A 442 -6.99 -7.76 -43.06
CA LYS A 442 -6.91 -8.50 -41.79
C LYS A 442 -5.75 -8.04 -40.86
N LYS A 443 -4.56 -7.74 -41.40
CA LYS A 443 -3.42 -7.23 -40.63
C LYS A 443 -3.81 -5.95 -39.90
N ARG A 444 -4.46 -5.01 -40.58
CA ARG A 444 -4.92 -3.76 -39.98
C ARG A 444 -6.01 -3.98 -38.94
N PHE A 445 -6.95 -4.89 -39.24
CA PHE A 445 -8.01 -5.27 -38.31
C PHE A 445 -7.45 -5.75 -36.98
N PHE A 446 -6.57 -6.75 -37.00
CA PHE A 446 -5.98 -7.29 -35.79
C PHE A 446 -5.11 -6.26 -35.08
N MET A 447 -4.32 -5.48 -35.80
CA MET A 447 -3.47 -4.44 -35.23
C MET A 447 -4.28 -3.38 -34.46
N MET A 448 -5.41 -2.91 -35.06
CA MET A 448 -6.27 -1.93 -34.40
C MET A 448 -6.97 -2.53 -33.17
N ILE A 449 -7.46 -3.76 -33.27
CA ILE A 449 -8.08 -4.43 -32.12
C ILE A 449 -7.07 -4.62 -30.99
N ILE A 450 -5.88 -5.15 -31.28
CA ILE A 450 -4.85 -5.37 -30.26
C ILE A 450 -4.43 -4.05 -29.61
N GLY A 451 -4.24 -2.99 -30.41
CA GLY A 451 -3.86 -1.68 -29.86
C GLY A 451 -4.95 -1.08 -28.97
N ILE A 452 -6.22 -1.14 -29.41
CA ILE A 452 -7.34 -0.62 -28.62
C ILE A 452 -7.60 -1.50 -27.39
N SER A 453 -7.54 -2.82 -27.55
CA SER A 453 -7.74 -3.75 -26.43
C SER A 453 -6.67 -3.59 -25.35
N GLY A 454 -5.41 -3.40 -25.74
CA GLY A 454 -4.35 -3.12 -24.78
C GLY A 454 -4.60 -1.84 -23.98
N CYS A 455 -5.03 -0.77 -24.64
CA CYS A 455 -5.35 0.49 -23.97
C CYS A 455 -6.56 0.35 -23.04
N THR A 456 -7.63 -0.32 -23.49
CA THR A 456 -8.83 -0.57 -22.65
C THR A 456 -8.51 -1.47 -21.48
N ALA A 457 -7.64 -2.47 -21.68
CA ALA A 457 -7.19 -3.36 -20.62
C ALA A 457 -6.43 -2.60 -19.54
N LEU A 458 -5.52 -1.71 -19.92
CA LEU A 458 -4.78 -0.87 -18.96
C LEU A 458 -5.70 0.07 -18.18
N LEU A 459 -6.71 0.66 -18.84
CA LEU A 459 -7.71 1.49 -18.15
C LEU A 459 -8.53 0.66 -17.15
N LEU A 460 -9.01 -0.52 -17.56
CA LEU A 460 -9.77 -1.39 -16.66
C LEU A 460 -8.91 -1.87 -15.50
N THR A 461 -7.65 -2.21 -15.73
CA THR A 461 -6.72 -2.60 -14.69
C THR A 461 -6.49 -1.46 -13.70
N GLY A 462 -6.35 -0.21 -14.17
CA GLY A 462 -6.21 0.95 -13.31
C GLY A 462 -7.44 1.18 -12.43
N PHE A 463 -8.64 1.07 -12.98
CA PHE A 463 -9.88 1.16 -12.18
C PHE A 463 -10.06 -0.05 -11.26
N GLY A 464 -9.74 -1.27 -11.73
CA GLY A 464 -9.79 -2.47 -10.90
C GLY A 464 -8.84 -2.40 -9.72
N LEU A 465 -7.62 -1.86 -9.93
CA LEU A 465 -6.67 -1.64 -8.85
C LEU A 465 -7.27 -0.70 -7.77
N LYS A 466 -7.92 0.38 -8.21
CA LYS A 466 -8.66 1.25 -7.29
C LYS A 466 -9.71 0.47 -6.50
N ASP A 467 -10.56 -0.28 -7.19
CA ASP A 467 -11.67 -0.99 -6.56
C ASP A 467 -11.19 -2.03 -5.54
N SER A 468 -10.13 -2.79 -5.89
CA SER A 468 -9.53 -3.78 -4.99
C SER A 468 -8.92 -3.16 -3.74
N ILE A 469 -8.33 -1.97 -3.87
CA ILE A 469 -7.65 -1.29 -2.75
C ILE A 469 -8.65 -0.52 -1.87
N THR A 470 -9.61 0.21 -2.47
CA THR A 470 -10.51 1.06 -1.68
C THR A 470 -11.67 0.30 -1.03
N GLY A 471 -12.09 -0.83 -1.58
CA GLY A 471 -13.18 -1.64 -1.02
C GLY A 471 -12.80 -2.52 0.17
N PHE A 472 -11.52 -2.70 0.38
CA PHE A 472 -10.94 -3.62 1.34
C PHE A 472 -11.33 -3.31 2.80
N ALA A 473 -11.18 -2.06 3.27
CA ALA A 473 -11.48 -1.68 4.64
C ALA A 473 -12.99 -1.81 4.97
N ASP A 474 -13.85 -1.52 4.00
CA ASP A 474 -15.29 -1.68 4.17
C ASP A 474 -15.70 -3.16 4.25
N THR A 475 -15.02 -4.03 3.49
CA THR A 475 -15.26 -5.48 3.56
C THR A 475 -14.74 -6.04 4.87
N GLN A 476 -13.52 -5.68 5.29
CA GLN A 476 -12.90 -6.19 6.51
C GLN A 476 -13.71 -5.84 7.76
N PHE A 477 -13.99 -4.55 7.98
CA PHE A 477 -14.63 -4.05 9.20
C PHE A 477 -16.16 -3.83 9.08
N GLY A 478 -16.76 -4.16 7.96
CA GLY A 478 -18.20 -4.09 7.78
C GLY A 478 -18.85 -5.44 7.50
N GLU A 479 -18.10 -6.40 6.92
CA GLU A 479 -18.66 -7.70 6.54
C GLU A 479 -17.97 -8.89 7.19
N ILE A 480 -16.70 -8.75 7.66
CA ILE A 480 -15.91 -9.85 8.24
C ILE A 480 -15.79 -9.67 9.75
N GLN A 481 -15.01 -8.71 10.21
CA GLN A 481 -14.91 -8.33 11.63
C GLN A 481 -15.99 -7.29 11.93
N VAL A 482 -17.10 -7.73 12.46
CA VAL A 482 -18.29 -6.87 12.70
C VAL A 482 -18.42 -6.45 14.15
N ALA A 483 -17.55 -6.92 15.05
CA ALA A 483 -17.43 -6.40 16.41
C ALA A 483 -17.12 -4.91 16.40
N ASP A 484 -17.63 -4.15 17.36
CA ASP A 484 -17.28 -2.74 17.54
C ASP A 484 -15.89 -2.57 18.14
N GLY A 485 -15.44 -3.54 18.95
CA GLY A 485 -14.10 -3.52 19.51
C GLY A 485 -13.75 -4.76 20.34
N THR A 486 -12.56 -4.67 20.96
CA THR A 486 -12.03 -5.70 21.86
C THR A 486 -11.50 -5.05 23.14
N ILE A 487 -11.71 -5.69 24.27
CA ILE A 487 -11.17 -5.30 25.57
C ILE A 487 -10.24 -6.42 26.03
N THR A 488 -9.03 -6.05 26.43
CA THR A 488 -8.08 -7.01 27.01
C THR A 488 -7.91 -6.68 28.50
N PHE A 489 -7.99 -7.68 29.34
CA PHE A 489 -7.86 -7.58 30.79
C PHE A 489 -6.48 -7.97 31.25
N ASN A 490 -6.04 -7.40 32.39
CA ASN A 490 -4.78 -7.75 33.04
C ASN A 490 -4.79 -9.14 33.65
N THR A 491 -5.98 -9.64 34.07
CA THR A 491 -6.17 -10.92 34.73
C THR A 491 -6.94 -11.90 33.87
N VAL A 492 -6.77 -13.19 34.15
CA VAL A 492 -7.57 -14.25 33.49
C VAL A 492 -8.99 -14.16 34.01
N LEU A 493 -9.96 -14.08 33.11
CA LEU A 493 -11.39 -14.13 33.42
C LEU A 493 -11.72 -15.58 33.82
N GLY A 494 -12.24 -15.80 35.04
CA GLY A 494 -12.41 -17.16 35.64
C GLY A 494 -13.42 -18.06 34.92
N GLU A 495 -13.35 -19.38 35.19
CA GLU A 495 -14.24 -20.44 34.61
C GLU A 495 -15.75 -20.24 34.88
N ASP A 496 -16.14 -19.36 35.83
CA ASP A 496 -17.52 -18.93 36.11
C ASP A 496 -17.86 -17.55 35.53
N ALA A 497 -17.12 -17.09 34.53
CA ALA A 497 -17.30 -15.75 33.93
C ALA A 497 -18.66 -15.57 33.21
N SER A 498 -19.39 -16.67 32.91
CA SER A 498 -20.79 -16.62 32.53
C SER A 498 -21.73 -16.10 33.64
N ASP A 499 -21.26 -16.08 34.90
CA ASP A 499 -21.89 -15.41 36.05
C ASP A 499 -21.11 -14.15 36.50
N GLY A 500 -20.10 -13.72 35.73
CA GLY A 500 -19.54 -12.37 35.73
C GLY A 500 -18.55 -11.99 36.84
N ASP A 501 -17.90 -12.93 37.51
CA ASP A 501 -16.92 -12.58 38.54
C ASP A 501 -15.51 -12.40 37.98
N ILE A 502 -14.96 -11.19 38.07
CA ILE A 502 -13.54 -10.91 37.90
C ILE A 502 -12.81 -11.40 39.16
N ASN A 503 -12.12 -12.52 39.05
CA ASN A 503 -11.38 -13.06 40.21
C ASN A 503 -10.12 -12.24 40.48
N SER A 504 -10.16 -11.36 41.45
CA SER A 504 -8.97 -10.79 42.12
C SER A 504 -8.34 -11.83 43.09
N ALA A 505 -7.87 -12.96 42.56
CA ALA A 505 -7.43 -14.08 43.39
C ALA A 505 -5.93 -14.15 43.69
N ASP A 506 -5.14 -13.11 43.39
CA ASP A 506 -3.71 -13.07 43.72
C ASP A 506 -3.24 -11.78 44.40
N VAL A 507 -4.11 -11.11 45.18
CA VAL A 507 -3.66 -10.09 46.14
C VAL A 507 -3.81 -10.64 47.58
N GLN A 508 -3.03 -11.69 47.89
CA GLN A 508 -2.75 -12.09 49.24
C GLN A 508 -1.24 -12.25 49.41
N ASP A 509 -0.57 -11.15 49.61
CA ASP A 509 0.56 -10.95 50.51
C ASP A 509 1.18 -9.52 50.36
N SER A 510 0.45 -8.50 50.81
CA SER A 510 1.08 -7.28 51.33
C SER A 510 0.21 -6.69 52.44
N GLU A 511 0.55 -7.06 53.66
CA GLU A 511 0.11 -6.34 54.86
C GLU A 511 0.76 -4.93 54.91
N ALA A 512 0.25 -4.00 54.11
CA ALA A 512 0.48 -2.55 54.30
C ALA A 512 -0.40 -1.71 53.34
N ALA A 513 -1.71 -1.79 53.46
CA ALA A 513 -2.56 -0.72 52.96
C ALA A 513 -3.78 -0.61 53.86
N GLY A 514 -4.01 0.62 54.33
CA GLY A 514 -5.07 0.90 55.32
C GLY A 514 -6.44 0.64 54.75
N GLU A 515 -7.32 0.32 55.70
CA GLU A 515 -8.74 0.10 55.56
C GLU A 515 -9.42 1.05 54.52
N ASN A 516 -9.70 0.49 53.33
CA ASN A 516 -10.84 0.84 52.56
C ASN A 516 -11.46 -0.47 52.02
N ASP A 517 -12.20 -1.13 52.90
CA ASP A 517 -13.10 -2.25 52.57
C ASP A 517 -14.24 -1.75 51.67
N ASN A 518 -14.04 -1.71 50.36
CA ASN A 518 -15.06 -1.75 49.33
C ASN A 518 -14.49 -2.13 47.95
N ALA A 519 -13.58 -3.08 47.86
CA ALA A 519 -13.34 -3.81 46.64
C ALA A 519 -14.42 -4.90 46.53
N GLY A 520 -15.62 -4.53 46.16
CA GLY A 520 -16.64 -5.46 45.75
C GLY A 520 -16.18 -6.11 44.43
N ASN A 521 -16.35 -7.42 44.30
CA ASN A 521 -16.26 -8.11 43.02
C ASN A 521 -17.18 -7.39 42.02
N VAL A 522 -16.58 -6.62 41.09
CA VAL A 522 -17.35 -5.97 40.01
C VAL A 522 -17.52 -7.06 38.95
N THR A 523 -18.77 -7.36 38.60
CA THR A 523 -19.02 -8.31 37.53
C THR A 523 -18.81 -7.67 36.16
N LEU A 524 -18.42 -8.46 35.13
CA LEU A 524 -18.30 -7.97 33.76
C LEU A 524 -19.57 -7.24 33.31
N ASP A 525 -20.74 -7.72 33.72
CA ASP A 525 -22.03 -7.09 33.41
C ASP A 525 -22.19 -5.71 34.08
N GLU A 526 -21.63 -5.51 35.26
CA GLU A 526 -21.63 -4.19 35.92
C GLU A 526 -20.60 -3.24 35.28
N LEU A 527 -19.42 -3.73 34.90
CA LEU A 527 -18.38 -2.94 34.28
C LEU A 527 -18.73 -2.50 32.85
N LEU A 528 -19.26 -3.44 32.05
CA LEU A 528 -19.54 -3.21 30.64
C LEU A 528 -20.97 -2.74 30.38
N GLY A 529 -21.89 -2.97 31.33
CA GLY A 529 -23.34 -2.85 31.16
C GLY A 529 -23.83 -1.44 30.80
N ASP A 530 -23.07 -0.38 31.07
CA ASP A 530 -23.45 0.97 30.69
C ASP A 530 -23.22 1.26 29.21
N TYR A 531 -22.19 0.67 28.59
CA TYR A 531 -21.73 0.96 27.24
C TYR A 531 -22.01 -0.16 26.24
N VAL A 532 -21.89 -1.42 26.67
CA VAL A 532 -21.91 -2.62 25.82
C VAL A 532 -23.31 -3.21 25.75
N GLU A 533 -23.78 -3.59 24.54
CA GLU A 533 -25.05 -4.27 24.31
C GLU A 533 -24.90 -5.79 24.46
N GLU A 534 -23.84 -6.34 23.88
CA GLU A 534 -23.51 -7.76 23.93
C GLU A 534 -22.01 -7.97 23.86
N TYR A 535 -21.50 -8.99 24.54
CA TYR A 535 -20.10 -9.36 24.53
C TYR A 535 -19.93 -10.88 24.61
N ASP A 536 -18.75 -11.37 24.15
CA ASP A 536 -18.32 -12.75 24.33
C ASP A 536 -16.83 -12.79 24.71
N ILE A 537 -16.49 -13.81 25.53
CA ILE A 537 -15.15 -13.96 26.06
C ILE A 537 -14.32 -14.82 25.11
N VAL A 538 -13.10 -14.39 24.85
CA VAL A 538 -12.18 -15.09 23.94
C VAL A 538 -10.78 -15.18 24.55
N SER A 539 -10.08 -16.24 24.19
CA SER A 539 -8.64 -16.36 24.37
C SER A 539 -7.96 -16.00 23.05
N GLU A 540 -7.17 -14.96 23.05
CA GLU A 540 -6.38 -14.52 21.89
C GLU A 540 -4.90 -14.60 22.24
N MET A 541 -4.16 -15.40 21.49
CA MET A 541 -2.76 -15.69 21.76
C MET A 541 -1.95 -15.61 20.46
N SER A 542 -0.73 -15.08 20.56
CA SER A 542 0.21 -15.10 19.43
C SER A 542 0.94 -16.43 19.39
N TRP A 543 0.78 -17.18 18.30
CA TRP A 543 1.41 -18.45 18.03
C TRP A 543 2.11 -18.43 16.68
N ASP A 544 2.90 -19.44 16.39
CA ASP A 544 3.60 -19.61 15.12
C ASP A 544 3.01 -20.78 14.35
N LEU A 545 2.56 -20.53 13.12
CA LEU A 545 2.31 -21.60 12.15
C LEU A 545 3.64 -22.12 11.64
N VAL A 546 3.87 -23.41 11.78
CA VAL A 546 5.10 -24.11 11.38
C VAL A 546 4.82 -24.96 10.16
N GLU A 547 5.38 -24.58 9.03
CA GLU A 547 5.27 -25.31 7.77
C GLU A 547 6.67 -25.54 7.15
N ASP A 548 6.80 -26.53 6.28
CA ASP A 548 8.08 -26.85 5.61
C ASP A 548 8.71 -25.64 4.88
N SER A 549 7.90 -24.68 4.47
CA SER A 549 8.31 -23.47 3.73
C SER A 549 8.65 -22.27 4.61
N GLY A 550 8.47 -22.36 5.93
CA GLY A 550 8.78 -21.30 6.88
C GLY A 550 7.87 -21.23 8.10
N ILE A 551 8.17 -20.29 8.98
CA ILE A 551 7.41 -20.01 10.20
C ILE A 551 6.68 -18.69 10.00
N LYS A 552 5.44 -18.58 10.49
CA LYS A 552 4.64 -17.36 10.41
C LYS A 552 3.83 -17.16 11.67
N SER A 553 3.96 -15.98 12.27
CA SER A 553 3.13 -15.62 13.42
C SER A 553 1.67 -15.50 13.03
N VAL A 554 0.80 -16.04 13.87
CA VAL A 554 -0.66 -16.11 13.73
C VAL A 554 -1.32 -15.81 15.06
N ASN A 555 -2.47 -15.14 15.03
CA ASN A 555 -3.33 -14.98 16.19
C ASN A 555 -4.21 -16.21 16.31
N MET A 556 -4.00 -17.01 17.33
CA MET A 556 -4.84 -18.14 17.65
C MET A 556 -6.00 -17.67 18.53
N ILE A 557 -7.22 -17.92 18.08
CA ILE A 557 -8.45 -17.50 18.76
C ILE A 557 -9.24 -18.71 19.22
N ILE A 558 -9.61 -18.69 20.49
CA ILE A 558 -10.48 -19.70 21.11
C ILE A 558 -11.63 -18.96 21.77
N MET A 559 -12.85 -19.22 21.34
CA MET A 559 -14.04 -18.67 21.97
C MET A 559 -14.55 -19.60 23.07
N GLU A 560 -15.00 -19.03 24.17
CA GLU A 560 -15.65 -19.77 25.23
C GLU A 560 -16.99 -20.36 24.77
N ASP A 561 -17.84 -19.51 24.15
CA ASP A 561 -19.10 -19.94 23.50
C ASP A 561 -19.08 -19.65 21.99
N PRO A 562 -18.76 -20.64 21.15
CA PRO A 562 -18.68 -20.44 19.70
C PRO A 562 -20.03 -20.23 19.00
N VAL A 563 -21.16 -20.38 19.68
CA VAL A 563 -22.51 -20.24 19.09
C VAL A 563 -22.74 -18.82 18.57
N HIS A 564 -22.16 -17.83 19.21
CA HIS A 564 -22.37 -16.42 18.89
C HIS A 564 -21.28 -15.77 18.03
N ILE A 565 -20.26 -16.53 17.59
CA ILE A 565 -19.11 -15.98 16.80
C ILE A 565 -19.55 -15.09 15.64
N SER A 566 -20.63 -15.41 14.96
CA SER A 566 -21.14 -14.66 13.80
C SER A 566 -21.57 -13.22 14.11
N ARG A 567 -21.70 -12.85 15.39
CA ARG A 567 -21.95 -11.48 15.84
C ARG A 567 -20.70 -10.62 15.81
N TYR A 568 -19.50 -11.23 15.85
CA TYR A 568 -18.21 -10.57 15.95
C TYR A 568 -17.34 -10.84 14.72
N VAL A 569 -17.30 -12.09 14.24
CA VAL A 569 -16.54 -12.49 13.06
C VAL A 569 -17.40 -13.39 12.17
N LYS A 570 -17.55 -13.02 10.90
CA LYS A 570 -18.30 -13.78 9.90
C LYS A 570 -17.38 -14.64 9.06
N PHE A 571 -17.41 -15.94 9.27
CA PHE A 571 -16.68 -16.89 8.45
C PHE A 571 -17.38 -17.13 7.12
N LYS A 572 -16.87 -16.52 6.05
CA LYS A 572 -17.35 -16.70 4.68
C LYS A 572 -16.21 -17.07 3.74
N ASP A 573 -16.45 -18.02 2.86
CA ASP A 573 -15.53 -18.36 1.78
C ASP A 573 -15.53 -17.30 0.65
N HIS A 574 -14.65 -17.44 -0.34
CA HIS A 574 -14.59 -16.55 -1.52
C HIS A 574 -15.88 -16.52 -2.36
N LYS A 575 -16.81 -17.44 -2.13
CA LYS A 575 -18.10 -17.52 -2.83
C LYS A 575 -19.24 -16.93 -1.99
N GLY A 576 -18.93 -16.51 -0.76
CA GLY A 576 -19.89 -15.97 0.21
C GLY A 576 -20.67 -17.07 0.95
N ASN A 577 -20.24 -18.34 0.88
CA ASN A 577 -20.84 -19.40 1.71
C ASN A 577 -20.32 -19.27 3.13
N GLU A 578 -21.21 -19.48 4.09
CA GLU A 578 -20.86 -19.51 5.51
C GLU A 578 -20.08 -20.78 5.85
N ILE A 579 -19.12 -20.65 6.75
CA ILE A 579 -18.28 -21.72 7.28
C ILE A 579 -18.61 -21.85 8.77
N ASP A 580 -18.81 -23.05 9.24
CA ASP A 580 -19.07 -23.31 10.65
C ASP A 580 -17.80 -23.13 11.50
N TYR A 581 -17.94 -22.82 12.78
CA TYR A 581 -16.84 -22.78 13.74
C TYR A 581 -16.17 -24.18 13.82
N PRO A 582 -14.83 -24.28 13.99
CA PRO A 582 -14.15 -25.55 13.96
C PRO A 582 -14.55 -26.47 15.12
N GLY A 583 -14.77 -27.72 14.81
CA GLY A 583 -15.01 -28.76 15.79
C GLY A 583 -13.72 -29.27 16.45
N LYS A 584 -13.85 -30.26 17.30
CA LYS A 584 -12.69 -30.88 17.99
C LYS A 584 -11.69 -31.46 17.00
N GLY A 585 -10.41 -31.06 17.11
CA GLY A 585 -9.32 -31.44 16.22
C GLY A 585 -9.33 -30.73 14.88
N GLU A 586 -10.17 -29.70 14.73
CA GLU A 586 -10.29 -28.91 13.52
C GLU A 586 -9.86 -27.46 13.73
N ALA A 587 -9.51 -26.78 12.64
CA ALA A 587 -9.20 -25.34 12.62
C ALA A 587 -9.86 -24.66 11.42
N VAL A 588 -10.21 -23.40 11.59
CA VAL A 588 -10.57 -22.48 10.53
C VAL A 588 -9.47 -21.43 10.41
N ILE A 589 -8.93 -21.26 9.21
CA ILE A 589 -7.82 -20.33 8.92
C ILE A 589 -8.24 -19.29 7.89
N ASN A 590 -7.51 -18.18 7.83
CA ASN A 590 -7.77 -17.16 6.82
C ASN A 590 -7.15 -17.50 5.46
N ASN A 591 -7.72 -16.91 4.41
CA ASN A 591 -7.32 -17.14 3.02
C ASN A 591 -5.87 -16.71 2.72
N SER A 592 -5.38 -15.63 3.34
CA SER A 592 -4.01 -15.16 3.14
C SER A 592 -2.99 -16.22 3.57
N LEU A 593 -3.19 -16.83 4.73
CA LEU A 593 -2.36 -17.90 5.25
C LEU A 593 -2.41 -19.14 4.33
N ALA A 594 -3.63 -19.52 3.92
CA ALA A 594 -3.85 -20.66 3.03
C ALA A 594 -3.17 -20.48 1.66
N GLU A 595 -3.22 -19.28 1.06
CA GLU A 595 -2.58 -19.00 -0.21
C GLU A 595 -1.05 -18.93 -0.12
N GLN A 596 -0.53 -18.36 0.98
CA GLN A 596 0.91 -18.19 1.17
C GLN A 596 1.62 -19.55 1.28
N TYR A 597 1.04 -20.49 2.02
CA TYR A 597 1.62 -21.81 2.29
C TYR A 597 1.02 -22.94 1.43
N GLY A 598 0.01 -22.63 0.62
CA GLY A 598 -0.65 -23.61 -0.27
C GLY A 598 -1.57 -24.58 0.46
N ILE A 599 -2.03 -24.22 1.67
CA ILE A 599 -2.88 -25.03 2.54
C ILE A 599 -4.29 -25.11 1.95
N LYS A 600 -4.90 -26.29 2.03
CA LYS A 600 -6.25 -26.54 1.54
C LYS A 600 -7.12 -27.12 2.65
N THR A 601 -8.42 -26.95 2.50
CA THR A 601 -9.38 -27.64 3.37
C THR A 601 -9.12 -29.16 3.37
N GLY A 602 -8.89 -29.71 4.56
CA GLY A 602 -8.56 -31.12 4.79
C GLY A 602 -7.08 -31.38 5.09
N ASP A 603 -6.20 -30.42 4.87
CA ASP A 603 -4.78 -30.52 5.23
C ASP A 603 -4.60 -30.39 6.75
N GLU A 604 -3.53 -30.94 7.27
CA GLU A 604 -3.14 -30.82 8.68
C GLU A 604 -2.09 -29.72 8.82
N ILE A 605 -2.27 -28.84 9.80
CA ILE A 605 -1.34 -27.76 10.13
C ILE A 605 -0.83 -27.91 11.54
N THR A 606 0.38 -27.39 11.80
CA THR A 606 0.99 -27.34 13.12
C THR A 606 1.15 -25.91 13.56
N VAL A 607 0.61 -25.54 14.73
CA VAL A 607 0.85 -24.24 15.37
C VAL A 607 1.64 -24.48 16.65
N ARG A 608 2.55 -23.57 16.98
CA ARG A 608 3.50 -23.70 18.09
C ARG A 608 3.56 -22.41 18.91
N ASN A 609 3.55 -22.54 20.22
CA ASN A 609 3.69 -21.40 21.15
C ASN A 609 5.17 -21.05 21.44
N SER A 610 5.41 -19.99 22.21
CA SER A 610 6.74 -19.56 22.67
C SER A 610 7.50 -20.66 23.45
N ASP A 611 6.78 -21.53 24.17
CA ASP A 611 7.35 -22.66 24.93
C ASP A 611 7.67 -23.90 24.09
N MET A 612 7.62 -23.76 22.76
CA MET A 612 7.86 -24.85 21.79
C MET A 612 6.83 -26.00 21.85
N ARG A 613 5.67 -25.78 22.49
CA ARG A 613 4.56 -26.76 22.50
C ARG A 613 3.74 -26.61 21.23
N GLU A 614 3.35 -27.75 20.65
CA GLU A 614 2.68 -27.81 19.34
C GLU A 614 1.23 -28.28 19.48
N ILE A 615 0.35 -27.65 18.70
CA ILE A 615 -1.02 -28.10 18.44
C ILE A 615 -1.12 -28.49 16.97
N ARG A 616 -1.65 -29.68 16.69
CA ARG A 616 -1.91 -30.18 15.34
C ARG A 616 -3.39 -30.27 15.09
N VAL A 617 -3.82 -29.61 14.02
CA VAL A 617 -5.24 -29.50 13.68
C VAL A 617 -5.46 -29.66 12.20
N LYS A 618 -6.65 -30.17 11.85
CA LYS A 618 -7.06 -30.29 10.46
C LYS A 618 -7.86 -29.07 10.01
N VAL A 619 -7.50 -28.46 8.90
CA VAL A 619 -8.22 -27.32 8.35
C VAL A 619 -9.61 -27.76 7.87
N SER A 620 -10.66 -27.35 8.57
CA SER A 620 -12.06 -27.59 8.21
C SER A 620 -12.61 -26.52 7.28
N GLY A 621 -12.11 -25.26 7.37
CA GLY A 621 -12.55 -24.13 6.58
C GLY A 621 -11.48 -23.11 6.33
N ILE A 622 -11.63 -22.36 5.22
CA ILE A 622 -10.77 -21.21 4.87
C ILE A 622 -11.70 -20.03 4.65
N PHE A 623 -11.63 -19.03 5.55
CA PHE A 623 -12.47 -17.84 5.48
C PHE A 623 -11.72 -16.64 4.91
N ASN A 624 -12.47 -15.73 4.32
CA ASN A 624 -11.89 -14.47 3.86
C ASN A 624 -11.55 -13.60 5.06
N ASN A 625 -10.30 -13.18 5.15
CA ASN A 625 -9.86 -12.16 6.09
C ASN A 625 -8.66 -11.44 5.47
N HIS A 626 -8.65 -10.13 5.60
CA HIS A 626 -7.70 -9.28 4.87
C HIS A 626 -6.61 -8.67 5.74
N VAL A 627 -6.77 -8.71 7.07
CA VAL A 627 -5.83 -8.12 8.03
C VAL A 627 -5.42 -9.17 9.03
N TYR A 628 -4.14 -9.28 9.28
CA TYR A 628 -3.52 -10.28 10.15
C TYR A 628 -3.80 -11.74 9.74
N ASN A 629 -3.15 -12.66 10.41
CA ASN A 629 -3.32 -14.08 10.22
C ASN A 629 -4.03 -14.65 11.45
N TYR A 630 -5.10 -15.40 11.21
CA TYR A 630 -5.91 -16.00 12.28
C TYR A 630 -6.03 -17.49 12.11
N VAL A 631 -5.96 -18.20 13.25
CA VAL A 631 -6.28 -19.62 13.37
C VAL A 631 -7.30 -19.77 14.49
N PHE A 632 -8.51 -20.18 14.15
CA PHE A 632 -9.57 -20.46 15.11
C PHE A 632 -9.57 -21.95 15.42
N ILE A 633 -9.62 -22.31 16.71
CA ILE A 633 -9.75 -23.70 17.19
C ILE A 633 -10.80 -23.77 18.30
N SER A 634 -11.31 -24.96 18.58
CA SER A 634 -12.26 -25.17 19.69
C SER A 634 -11.55 -25.30 21.03
N PRO A 635 -12.19 -24.90 22.15
CA PRO A 635 -11.66 -25.14 23.50
C PRO A 635 -11.27 -26.60 23.75
N ASP A 636 -12.13 -27.52 23.34
CA ASP A 636 -11.86 -28.97 23.47
C ASP A 636 -10.55 -29.41 22.78
N THR A 637 -10.19 -28.78 21.69
CA THR A 637 -8.95 -29.06 20.94
C THR A 637 -7.73 -28.59 21.71
N TYR A 638 -7.81 -27.37 22.26
CA TYR A 638 -6.74 -26.78 23.04
C TYR A 638 -6.50 -27.60 24.32
N GLU A 639 -7.56 -27.86 25.12
CA GLU A 639 -7.47 -28.60 26.37
C GLU A 639 -6.89 -30.02 26.18
N GLU A 640 -7.29 -30.70 25.10
CA GLU A 640 -6.80 -32.07 24.84
C GLU A 640 -5.30 -32.11 24.53
N GLN A 641 -4.78 -31.08 23.83
CA GLN A 641 -3.39 -31.10 23.35
C GLN A 641 -2.44 -30.33 24.27
N MET A 642 -2.94 -29.32 24.99
CA MET A 642 -2.15 -28.55 25.93
C MET A 642 -2.25 -29.05 27.38
N GLU A 643 -3.19 -29.91 27.67
CA GLU A 643 -3.47 -30.44 29.03
C GLU A 643 -3.80 -29.31 30.04
N SER A 644 -4.25 -28.16 29.58
CA SER A 644 -4.64 -26.98 30.36
C SER A 644 -5.79 -26.26 29.68
N ALA A 645 -6.63 -25.56 30.43
CA ALA A 645 -7.67 -24.71 29.90
C ALA A 645 -7.04 -23.45 29.20
N PRO A 646 -7.68 -22.89 28.15
CA PRO A 646 -7.22 -21.65 27.56
C PRO A 646 -7.37 -20.49 28.55
N GLU A 647 -6.43 -19.53 28.51
CA GLU A 647 -6.52 -18.30 29.29
C GLU A 647 -7.40 -17.29 28.60
N TYR A 648 -8.53 -16.97 29.20
CA TYR A 648 -9.46 -15.99 28.68
C TYR A 648 -9.13 -14.60 29.24
N LYS A 649 -8.59 -13.71 28.43
CA LYS A 649 -8.22 -12.34 28.83
C LYS A 649 -8.84 -11.27 27.94
N THR A 650 -9.52 -11.69 26.88
CA THR A 650 -10.04 -10.75 25.86
C THR A 650 -11.56 -10.90 25.74
N VAL A 651 -12.23 -9.79 25.54
CA VAL A 651 -13.67 -9.70 25.32
C VAL A 651 -13.94 -9.02 23.98
N TYR A 652 -14.69 -9.68 23.10
CA TYR A 652 -15.24 -9.03 21.90
C TYR A 652 -16.59 -8.42 22.27
N PHE A 653 -16.81 -7.17 21.85
CA PHE A 653 -18.03 -6.44 22.24
C PHE A 653 -18.68 -5.68 21.09
N ASN A 654 -19.99 -5.45 21.25
CA ASN A 654 -20.78 -4.53 20.45
C ASN A 654 -21.39 -3.45 21.36
N LEU A 655 -21.30 -2.19 20.93
CA LEU A 655 -21.79 -1.05 21.69
C LEU A 655 -23.31 -0.89 21.57
N LYS A 656 -23.91 -0.29 22.56
CA LYS A 656 -25.31 0.14 22.50
C LYS A 656 -25.50 1.26 21.48
N ASP A 657 -26.66 1.28 20.86
CA ASP A 657 -27.02 2.31 19.88
C ASP A 657 -26.83 3.73 20.45
N GLY A 658 -26.05 4.53 19.76
CA GLY A 658 -25.85 5.95 20.09
C GLY A 658 -24.71 6.26 21.05
N ILE A 659 -23.97 5.28 21.53
CA ILE A 659 -22.75 5.46 22.33
C ILE A 659 -21.58 5.87 21.41
N ASP A 660 -20.80 6.85 21.83
CA ASP A 660 -19.54 7.18 21.16
C ASP A 660 -18.47 6.17 21.58
N ALA A 661 -17.91 5.46 20.60
CA ALA A 661 -16.98 4.36 20.85
C ALA A 661 -15.67 4.82 21.50
N HIS A 662 -15.22 6.06 21.23
CA HIS A 662 -14.00 6.59 21.80
C HIS A 662 -14.20 6.99 23.26
N GLN A 663 -15.35 7.62 23.57
CA GLN A 663 -15.68 7.96 24.94
C GLN A 663 -15.86 6.71 25.79
N ALA A 664 -16.58 5.72 25.27
CA ALA A 664 -16.73 4.43 25.95
C ALA A 664 -15.39 3.73 26.21
N ALA A 665 -14.47 3.76 25.22
CA ALA A 665 -13.15 3.20 25.39
C ALA A 665 -12.32 3.94 26.45
N ALA A 666 -12.41 5.29 26.50
CA ALA A 666 -11.71 6.08 27.51
C ALA A 666 -12.24 5.82 28.91
N ASP A 667 -13.58 5.81 29.06
CA ASP A 667 -14.23 5.56 30.33
C ASP A 667 -13.95 4.14 30.86
N LEU A 668 -13.93 3.13 29.97
CA LEU A 668 -13.57 1.76 30.35
C LEU A 668 -12.10 1.62 30.76
N MET A 669 -11.19 2.36 30.13
CA MET A 669 -9.76 2.35 30.47
C MET A 669 -9.45 3.01 31.83
N GLU A 670 -10.43 3.66 32.49
CA GLU A 670 -10.27 4.14 33.87
C GLU A 670 -10.23 2.99 34.89
N ASP A 671 -10.75 1.80 34.51
CA ASP A 671 -10.70 0.63 35.39
C ASP A 671 -9.33 -0.05 35.30
N SER A 672 -8.69 -0.25 36.43
CA SER A 672 -7.36 -0.83 36.54
C SER A 672 -7.27 -2.31 36.13
N SER A 673 -8.39 -3.00 36.00
CA SER A 673 -8.46 -4.39 35.51
C SER A 673 -8.34 -4.47 33.99
N ILE A 674 -8.53 -3.38 33.26
CA ILE A 674 -8.48 -3.31 31.81
C ILE A 674 -7.09 -2.89 31.35
N LEU A 675 -6.43 -3.76 30.57
CA LEU A 675 -5.13 -3.50 29.96
C LEU A 675 -5.24 -2.61 28.72
N SER A 676 -6.23 -2.89 27.87
CA SER A 676 -6.43 -2.12 26.62
C SER A 676 -7.84 -2.25 26.08
N VAL A 677 -8.31 -1.20 25.42
CA VAL A 677 -9.55 -1.19 24.65
C VAL A 677 -9.23 -0.79 23.20
N THR A 678 -9.51 -1.69 22.27
CA THR A 678 -9.33 -1.44 20.84
C THR A 678 -10.67 -1.25 20.16
N VAL A 679 -10.85 -0.13 19.47
CA VAL A 679 -12.09 0.18 18.73
C VAL A 679 -11.88 -0.10 17.25
N ASN A 680 -12.68 -1.01 16.68
CA ASN A 680 -12.57 -1.41 15.27
C ASN A 680 -12.85 -0.25 14.28
N LYS A 681 -13.63 0.72 14.68
CA LYS A 681 -13.86 1.95 13.89
C LYS A 681 -12.56 2.73 13.66
N ASP A 682 -11.69 2.82 14.67
CA ASP A 682 -10.38 3.48 14.54
C ASP A 682 -9.45 2.69 13.64
N MET A 683 -9.43 1.38 13.79
CA MET A 683 -8.66 0.52 12.92
C MET A 683 -9.12 0.67 11.46
N LYS A 684 -10.43 0.70 11.22
CA LYS A 684 -11.01 0.98 9.90
C LYS A 684 -10.61 2.35 9.37
N GLU A 685 -10.66 3.40 10.18
CA GLU A 685 -10.25 4.74 9.77
C GLU A 685 -8.76 4.83 9.46
N ARG A 686 -7.91 4.23 10.27
CA ARG A 686 -6.44 4.15 10.04
C ARG A 686 -6.14 3.49 8.70
N ILE A 687 -6.68 2.30 8.48
CA ILE A 687 -6.49 1.54 7.25
C ILE A 687 -7.09 2.28 6.04
N SER A 688 -8.28 2.85 6.19
CA SER A 688 -8.92 3.64 5.13
C SER A 688 -8.10 4.87 4.75
N ASN A 689 -7.51 5.55 5.73
CA ASN A 689 -6.64 6.70 5.51
C ASN A 689 -5.34 6.29 4.82
N MET A 690 -4.71 5.21 5.25
CA MET A 690 -3.54 4.62 4.59
C MET A 690 -3.85 4.28 3.11
N MET A 691 -5.04 3.75 2.83
CA MET A 691 -5.47 3.45 1.46
C MET A 691 -5.79 4.69 0.62
N LYS A 692 -6.09 5.85 1.21
CA LYS A 692 -6.36 7.09 0.45
C LYS A 692 -5.16 7.56 -0.37
N SER A 693 -3.95 7.40 0.12
CA SER A 693 -2.73 7.75 -0.62
C SER A 693 -2.58 6.95 -1.90
N MET A 694 -3.00 5.68 -1.87
CA MET A 694 -2.95 4.80 -3.02
C MET A 694 -3.86 5.24 -4.17
N ASN A 695 -4.94 5.95 -3.88
CA ASN A 695 -5.81 6.51 -4.92
C ASN A 695 -5.04 7.45 -5.87
N TYR A 696 -4.04 8.16 -5.40
CA TYR A 696 -3.23 9.06 -6.24
C TYR A 696 -2.33 8.28 -7.20
N ILE A 697 -1.73 7.17 -6.75
CA ILE A 697 -0.96 6.26 -7.61
C ILE A 697 -1.86 5.73 -8.73
N VAL A 698 -3.05 5.29 -8.36
CA VAL A 698 -4.05 4.78 -9.31
C VAL A 698 -4.48 5.84 -10.31
N ILE A 699 -4.69 7.10 -9.88
CA ILE A 699 -5.00 8.22 -10.77
C ILE A 699 -3.86 8.44 -11.77
N VAL A 700 -2.60 8.41 -11.32
CA VAL A 700 -1.42 8.55 -12.19
C VAL A 700 -1.38 7.43 -13.23
N VAL A 701 -1.66 6.19 -12.82
CA VAL A 701 -1.74 5.02 -13.72
C VAL A 701 -2.87 5.19 -14.76
N ILE A 702 -4.07 5.60 -14.33
CA ILE A 702 -5.22 5.82 -15.21
C ILE A 702 -4.94 6.94 -16.21
N LEU A 703 -4.37 8.06 -15.76
CA LEU A 703 -4.01 9.19 -16.63
C LEU A 703 -2.96 8.78 -17.67
N SER A 704 -1.96 8.02 -17.24
CA SER A 704 -0.91 7.52 -18.14
C SER A 704 -1.44 6.52 -19.16
N ALA A 705 -2.31 5.59 -18.72
CA ALA A 705 -3.01 4.66 -19.60
C ALA A 705 -3.92 5.41 -20.60
N GLY A 706 -4.60 6.47 -20.14
CA GLY A 706 -5.41 7.36 -20.97
C GLY A 706 -4.59 8.11 -22.02
N ALA A 707 -3.45 8.66 -21.64
CA ALA A 707 -2.53 9.34 -22.54
C ALA A 707 -2.01 8.35 -23.62
N LEU A 708 -1.64 7.14 -23.21
CA LEU A 708 -1.22 6.09 -24.14
C LEU A 708 -2.36 5.72 -25.09
N ALA A 709 -3.58 5.53 -24.57
CA ALA A 709 -4.77 5.22 -25.38
C ALA A 709 -5.01 6.29 -26.42
N PHE A 710 -4.94 7.56 -26.04
CA PHE A 710 -5.11 8.70 -26.94
C PHE A 710 -4.06 8.69 -28.07
N ILE A 711 -2.77 8.53 -27.74
CA ILE A 711 -1.69 8.53 -28.71
C ILE A 711 -1.79 7.32 -29.65
N VAL A 712 -2.13 6.14 -29.12
CA VAL A 712 -2.32 4.92 -29.91
C VAL A 712 -3.49 5.06 -30.89
N LEU A 713 -4.65 5.50 -30.41
CA LEU A 713 -5.83 5.74 -31.23
C LEU A 713 -5.56 6.81 -32.30
N TYR A 714 -4.85 7.89 -31.94
CA TYR A 714 -4.44 8.92 -32.88
C TYR A 714 -3.57 8.32 -33.99
N ASN A 715 -2.55 7.55 -33.65
CA ASN A 715 -1.65 6.95 -34.64
C ASN A 715 -2.39 5.93 -35.53
N LEU A 716 -3.22 5.07 -34.96
CA LEU A 716 -3.99 4.08 -35.71
C LEU A 716 -5.00 4.75 -36.64
N THR A 717 -5.68 5.79 -36.19
CA THR A 717 -6.62 6.56 -37.02
C THR A 717 -5.89 7.32 -38.12
N ASN A 718 -4.73 7.88 -37.83
CA ASN A 718 -3.88 8.55 -38.80
C ASN A 718 -3.43 7.58 -39.93
N ILE A 719 -3.00 6.38 -39.56
CA ILE A 719 -2.66 5.31 -40.49
C ILE A 719 -3.87 4.97 -41.38
N ASN A 720 -5.05 4.77 -40.77
CA ASN A 720 -6.27 4.45 -41.48
C ASN A 720 -6.64 5.50 -42.53
N ILE A 721 -6.54 6.78 -42.23
CA ILE A 721 -6.80 7.88 -43.17
C ILE A 721 -5.77 7.89 -44.30
N THR A 722 -4.50 7.74 -44.00
CA THR A 722 -3.40 7.88 -44.98
C THR A 722 -3.40 6.71 -45.97
N GLU A 723 -3.67 5.47 -45.51
CA GLU A 723 -3.79 4.31 -46.40
C GLU A 723 -4.97 4.40 -47.37
N ARG A 724 -6.00 5.18 -47.01
CA ARG A 724 -7.23 5.33 -47.83
C ARG A 724 -7.35 6.68 -48.49
N ILE A 725 -6.27 7.42 -48.55
CA ILE A 725 -6.32 8.81 -49.07
C ILE A 725 -6.91 8.91 -50.48
N ARG A 726 -6.61 7.92 -51.33
CA ARG A 726 -7.17 7.85 -52.71
C ARG A 726 -8.68 7.53 -52.70
N GLU A 727 -9.12 6.58 -51.89
CA GLU A 727 -10.55 6.26 -51.74
C GLU A 727 -11.31 7.49 -51.23
N ILE A 728 -10.74 8.18 -50.25
CA ILE A 728 -11.31 9.41 -49.66
C ILE A 728 -11.35 10.52 -50.69
N ALA A 729 -10.27 10.74 -51.46
CA ALA A 729 -10.22 11.73 -52.52
C ALA A 729 -11.26 11.43 -53.59
N THR A 730 -11.43 10.17 -54.02
CA THR A 730 -12.46 9.75 -54.98
C THR A 730 -13.87 10.05 -54.45
N ILE A 731 -14.17 9.77 -53.20
CA ILE A 731 -15.49 10.06 -52.60
C ILE A 731 -15.74 11.57 -52.56
N LYS A 732 -14.73 12.37 -52.22
CA LYS A 732 -14.82 13.83 -52.23
C LYS A 732 -15.06 14.39 -53.65
N VAL A 733 -14.38 13.85 -54.67
CA VAL A 733 -14.57 14.24 -56.06
C VAL A 733 -15.98 13.89 -56.58
N LEU A 734 -16.56 12.79 -56.09
CA LEU A 734 -17.95 12.38 -56.34
C LEU A 734 -19.02 13.26 -55.69
N GLY A 735 -18.61 14.31 -54.93
CA GLY A 735 -19.48 15.32 -54.35
C GLY A 735 -20.05 15.02 -52.98
N PHE A 736 -19.48 14.06 -52.25
CA PHE A 736 -19.90 13.82 -50.86
C PHE A 736 -19.50 14.99 -49.98
N PHE A 737 -20.42 15.40 -49.07
CA PHE A 737 -20.18 16.47 -48.10
C PHE A 737 -19.17 16.06 -47.05
N LYS A 738 -18.55 17.06 -46.42
CA LYS A 738 -17.54 16.85 -45.35
C LYS A 738 -18.00 15.88 -44.26
N ASN A 739 -19.23 16.06 -43.75
CA ASN A 739 -19.83 15.22 -42.71
C ASN A 739 -20.06 13.78 -43.16
N GLU A 740 -20.41 13.56 -44.46
CA GLU A 740 -20.63 12.25 -45.02
C GLU A 740 -19.33 11.47 -45.20
N THR A 741 -18.28 12.15 -45.66
CA THR A 741 -16.95 11.59 -45.82
C THR A 741 -16.35 11.24 -44.44
N SER A 742 -16.49 12.14 -43.46
CA SER A 742 -16.06 11.88 -42.06
C SER A 742 -16.84 10.72 -41.45
N ALA A 743 -18.17 10.70 -41.64
CA ALA A 743 -18.99 9.63 -41.13
C ALA A 743 -18.64 8.25 -41.74
N TYR A 744 -18.23 8.22 -43.03
CA TYR A 744 -17.80 7.01 -43.70
C TYR A 744 -16.51 6.44 -43.13
N VAL A 745 -15.48 7.31 -42.97
CA VAL A 745 -14.17 6.90 -42.44
C VAL A 745 -14.27 6.49 -40.97
N PHE A 746 -14.88 7.34 -40.12
CA PHE A 746 -14.90 7.12 -38.67
C PHE A 746 -15.93 6.07 -38.21
N ARG A 747 -16.87 5.63 -39.11
CA ARG A 747 -17.75 4.49 -38.81
C ARG A 747 -16.94 3.21 -38.63
N GLU A 748 -15.93 3.00 -39.46
CA GLU A 748 -15.05 1.84 -39.35
C GLU A 748 -14.28 1.86 -38.04
N ASN A 749 -13.72 3.03 -37.65
CA ASN A 749 -13.04 3.20 -36.38
C ASN A 749 -13.94 2.89 -35.19
N ARG A 750 -15.20 3.36 -35.19
CA ARG A 750 -16.16 3.05 -34.12
C ARG A 750 -16.45 1.56 -33.97
N VAL A 751 -16.58 0.84 -35.07
CA VAL A 751 -16.81 -0.61 -35.03
C VAL A 751 -15.57 -1.33 -34.50
N LEU A 752 -14.38 -0.94 -34.94
CA LEU A 752 -13.12 -1.53 -34.49
C LEU A 752 -12.86 -1.21 -32.99
N THR A 753 -13.22 0.00 -32.55
CA THR A 753 -13.16 0.37 -31.14
C THR A 753 -14.08 -0.47 -30.29
N ALA A 754 -15.31 -0.73 -30.74
CA ALA A 754 -16.25 -1.60 -30.03
C ALA A 754 -15.71 -3.03 -29.87
N PHE A 755 -15.14 -3.62 -30.93
CA PHE A 755 -14.46 -4.91 -30.81
C PHE A 755 -13.23 -4.86 -29.88
N GLY A 756 -12.41 -3.79 -30.01
CA GLY A 756 -11.24 -3.59 -29.16
C GLY A 756 -11.62 -3.48 -27.69
N ILE A 757 -12.72 -2.79 -27.37
CA ILE A 757 -13.23 -2.69 -25.99
C ILE A 757 -13.62 -4.07 -25.45
N VAL A 758 -14.39 -4.87 -26.20
CA VAL A 758 -14.81 -6.20 -25.72
C VAL A 758 -13.60 -7.08 -25.39
N PHE A 759 -12.63 -7.16 -26.32
CA PHE A 759 -11.39 -7.90 -26.05
C PHE A 759 -10.54 -7.26 -24.97
N GLY A 760 -10.55 -5.92 -24.87
CA GLY A 760 -9.82 -5.16 -23.87
C GLY A 760 -10.36 -5.38 -22.46
N LEU A 761 -11.68 -5.49 -22.29
CA LEU A 761 -12.27 -5.80 -20.99
C LEU A 761 -11.89 -7.22 -20.53
N ILE A 762 -11.93 -8.20 -21.42
CA ILE A 762 -11.49 -9.58 -21.10
C ILE A 762 -10.00 -9.57 -20.69
N LEU A 763 -9.15 -8.96 -21.51
CA LEU A 763 -7.71 -8.87 -21.24
C LEU A 763 -7.43 -8.07 -19.97
N GLY A 764 -8.23 -7.04 -19.69
CA GLY A 764 -8.10 -6.19 -18.50
C GLY A 764 -8.36 -6.93 -17.19
N VAL A 765 -9.36 -7.84 -17.17
CA VAL A 765 -9.59 -8.69 -15.99
C VAL A 765 -8.39 -9.59 -15.73
N PHE A 766 -7.83 -10.24 -16.75
CA PHE A 766 -6.64 -11.07 -16.59
C PHE A 766 -5.43 -10.24 -16.15
N LEU A 767 -5.26 -9.06 -16.73
CA LEU A 767 -4.16 -8.16 -16.36
C LEU A 767 -4.30 -7.65 -14.93
N HIS A 768 -5.51 -7.29 -14.53
CA HIS A 768 -5.81 -6.86 -13.16
C HIS A 768 -5.48 -7.97 -12.15
N SER A 769 -5.97 -9.19 -12.39
CA SER A 769 -5.64 -10.34 -11.54
C SER A 769 -4.13 -10.59 -11.44
N PHE A 770 -3.41 -10.47 -12.56
CA PHE A 770 -1.95 -10.60 -12.57
C PHE A 770 -1.24 -9.48 -11.80
N VAL A 771 -1.71 -8.23 -11.92
CA VAL A 771 -1.15 -7.10 -11.15
C VAL A 771 -1.36 -7.31 -9.67
N MET A 772 -2.58 -7.68 -9.25
CA MET A 772 -2.90 -7.93 -7.85
C MET A 772 -2.04 -9.04 -7.25
N SER A 773 -1.75 -10.11 -8.01
CA SER A 773 -0.85 -11.18 -7.53
C SER A 773 0.61 -10.75 -7.34
N GLN A 774 1.03 -9.61 -7.89
CA GLN A 774 2.37 -9.05 -7.70
C GLN A 774 2.43 -8.03 -6.55
N ILE A 775 1.28 -7.54 -6.08
CA ILE A 775 1.19 -6.63 -4.94
C ILE A 775 1.04 -7.51 -3.70
N LYS A 776 2.15 -7.72 -3.00
CA LYS A 776 2.17 -8.44 -1.73
C LYS A 776 2.51 -7.44 -0.64
N VAL A 777 1.68 -7.41 0.38
CA VAL A 777 1.86 -6.63 1.61
C VAL A 777 1.77 -7.61 2.77
N ASP A 778 2.72 -7.61 3.67
CA ASP A 778 2.86 -8.69 4.66
C ASP A 778 1.68 -8.81 5.62
N MET A 779 1.03 -7.69 5.96
CA MET A 779 -0.08 -7.67 6.93
C MET A 779 -1.46 -7.55 6.28
N VAL A 780 -1.54 -7.37 4.94
CA VAL A 780 -2.80 -7.05 4.26
C VAL A 780 -2.93 -7.85 2.96
N SER A 781 -4.04 -8.55 2.80
CA SER A 781 -4.41 -9.21 1.54
C SER A 781 -5.54 -8.45 0.83
N PHE A 782 -5.45 -8.32 -0.49
CA PHE A 782 -6.45 -7.61 -1.28
C PHE A 782 -7.26 -8.57 -2.14
N ASP A 783 -8.56 -8.42 -2.12
CA ASP A 783 -9.43 -9.14 -3.06
C ASP A 783 -9.22 -8.68 -4.51
N VAL A 784 -9.23 -9.63 -5.43
CA VAL A 784 -9.21 -9.35 -6.87
C VAL A 784 -10.62 -9.01 -7.35
N TYR A 785 -11.03 -7.76 -7.14
CA TYR A 785 -12.37 -7.30 -7.43
C TYR A 785 -12.37 -6.13 -8.42
N VAL A 786 -13.29 -6.14 -9.37
CA VAL A 786 -13.54 -5.02 -10.31
C VAL A 786 -15.01 -4.66 -10.24
N ALA A 787 -15.30 -3.48 -9.74
CA ALA A 787 -16.67 -2.98 -9.63
C ALA A 787 -17.35 -2.86 -11.01
N PRO A 788 -18.64 -3.15 -11.13
CA PRO A 788 -19.38 -3.00 -12.38
C PRO A 788 -19.27 -1.61 -13.02
N LEU A 789 -19.18 -0.57 -12.20
CA LEU A 789 -18.97 0.82 -12.66
C LEU A 789 -17.61 1.01 -13.35
N SER A 790 -16.57 0.32 -12.95
CA SER A 790 -15.23 0.41 -13.55
C SER A 790 -15.18 -0.12 -14.96
N TYR A 791 -15.99 -1.14 -15.28
CA TYR A 791 -16.21 -1.56 -16.67
C TYR A 791 -16.86 -0.44 -17.49
N VAL A 792 -17.87 0.23 -16.94
CA VAL A 792 -18.55 1.35 -17.61
C VAL A 792 -17.60 2.51 -17.83
N TYR A 793 -16.82 2.90 -16.82
CA TYR A 793 -15.84 3.98 -16.95
C TYR A 793 -14.78 3.66 -18.02
N SER A 794 -14.26 2.45 -18.06
CA SER A 794 -13.29 2.03 -19.07
C SER A 794 -13.86 2.07 -20.48
N ILE A 795 -15.12 1.64 -20.67
CA ILE A 795 -15.84 1.70 -21.94
C ILE A 795 -16.03 3.16 -22.36
N VAL A 796 -16.58 3.99 -21.47
CA VAL A 796 -16.89 5.41 -21.75
C VAL A 796 -15.62 6.17 -22.08
N LEU A 797 -14.56 6.05 -21.28
CA LEU A 797 -13.28 6.73 -21.53
C LEU A 797 -12.65 6.33 -22.86
N THR A 798 -12.67 5.03 -23.20
CA THR A 798 -12.15 4.58 -24.49
C THR A 798 -12.95 5.19 -25.66
N PHE A 799 -14.27 5.28 -25.55
CA PHE A 799 -15.10 5.95 -26.55
C PHE A 799 -14.85 7.46 -26.58
N VAL A 800 -14.67 8.12 -25.45
CA VAL A 800 -14.34 9.55 -25.36
C VAL A 800 -13.00 9.83 -26.06
N PHE A 801 -11.96 9.05 -25.79
CA PHE A 801 -10.68 9.19 -26.48
C PHE A 801 -10.81 8.95 -27.98
N ASN A 802 -11.56 7.92 -28.41
CA ASN A 802 -11.84 7.72 -29.82
C ASN A 802 -12.58 8.89 -30.45
N PHE A 803 -13.55 9.48 -29.76
CA PHE A 803 -14.28 10.66 -30.22
C PHE A 803 -13.35 11.88 -30.36
N LEU A 804 -12.52 12.17 -29.36
CA LEU A 804 -11.54 13.27 -29.38
C LEU A 804 -10.54 13.11 -30.53
N VAL A 805 -10.02 11.91 -30.74
CA VAL A 805 -9.12 11.61 -31.84
C VAL A 805 -9.83 11.79 -33.18
N ASN A 806 -11.05 11.34 -33.34
CA ASN A 806 -11.82 11.50 -34.57
C ASN A 806 -12.11 12.98 -34.85
N LEU A 807 -12.34 13.81 -33.82
CA LEU A 807 -12.53 15.27 -33.94
C LEU A 807 -11.25 15.93 -34.47
N ILE A 808 -10.09 15.62 -33.92
CA ILE A 808 -8.79 16.14 -34.38
C ILE A 808 -8.48 15.68 -35.80
N MET A 809 -8.76 14.41 -36.10
CA MET A 809 -8.51 13.83 -37.40
C MET A 809 -9.49 14.30 -38.46
N SER A 810 -10.67 14.82 -38.13
CA SER A 810 -11.60 15.42 -39.09
C SER A 810 -10.99 16.63 -39.78
N VAL A 811 -10.21 17.46 -39.07
CA VAL A 811 -9.48 18.60 -39.66
C VAL A 811 -8.47 18.12 -40.69
N LYS A 812 -7.74 17.05 -40.37
CA LYS A 812 -6.78 16.44 -41.31
C LYS A 812 -7.48 15.86 -42.56
N LEU A 813 -8.64 15.24 -42.35
CA LEU A 813 -9.44 14.68 -43.43
C LEU A 813 -9.96 15.77 -44.39
N GLU A 814 -10.29 16.94 -43.87
CA GLU A 814 -10.71 18.10 -44.66
C GLU A 814 -9.60 18.63 -45.57
N ASN A 815 -8.38 18.67 -45.07
CA ASN A 815 -7.21 19.25 -45.75
C ASN A 815 -6.59 18.32 -46.80
N ILE A 816 -7.19 17.14 -47.09
CA ILE A 816 -6.73 16.26 -48.18
C ILE A 816 -6.93 16.94 -49.54
N ASN A 817 -5.85 17.20 -50.26
CA ASN A 817 -5.87 17.75 -51.61
C ASN A 817 -6.33 16.67 -52.62
N MET A 818 -7.50 16.84 -53.21
CA MET A 818 -8.11 15.89 -54.12
C MET A 818 -7.31 15.70 -55.39
N ALA A 819 -6.78 16.81 -55.97
CA ALA A 819 -6.06 16.77 -57.23
C ALA A 819 -4.70 16.05 -57.09
N GLU A 820 -3.98 16.34 -56.03
CA GLU A 820 -2.66 15.74 -55.75
C GLU A 820 -2.77 14.27 -55.38
N SER A 821 -3.80 13.92 -54.61
CA SER A 821 -4.04 12.53 -54.19
C SER A 821 -4.45 11.58 -55.33
N LEU A 822 -4.99 12.12 -56.39
CA LEU A 822 -5.35 11.34 -57.60
C LEU A 822 -4.26 11.34 -58.66
N LYS A 823 -3.38 12.38 -58.73
CA LYS A 823 -2.24 12.51 -59.66
C LYS A 823 -1.06 11.58 -59.42
N SER A 824 -0.94 10.97 -58.27
CA SER A 824 0.23 10.17 -57.84
C SER A 824 0.32 8.78 -58.48
N VAL A 825 -0.10 8.59 -59.70
CA VAL A 825 -0.08 7.30 -60.46
C VAL A 825 0.77 7.38 -61.74
N GLU A 826 1.36 8.54 -62.03
CA GLU A 826 2.33 8.63 -63.15
C GLU A 826 3.78 8.60 -62.68
#